data_1be9441cdf9e834bf2d1423149974ea1
#
_entry.id   1be9441cdf9e834bf2d1423149974ea1
#
_cell.length_a   1.000
_cell.length_b   1.000
_cell.length_c   1.000
_cell.angle_alpha   90.00
_cell.angle_beta   90.00
_cell.angle_gamma   90.00
#
_symmetry.space_group_name_H-M   'P 1'
#
loop_
_entity.id
_entity.type
_entity.pdbx_description
1 polymer ?
#
loop_
_entity_poly.entity_id
_entity_poly.type
_entity_poly.pdbx_seq_one_letter_code
_entity_poly.pdbx_strand_id
1 'polypeptide(L)'
;MLTEGREHRQSFLVGSKVSASRCHAIGVQALLAMVTILWLARTAPAAVQAPVLAAIEDSKGAEIFSGLCAACHENVTSRAPSPILLGIMAPNGIVRALTEGVMRGQGQALSAEDKIHVAQFLTKRRIDDGTDRLAPPACSPSDREFAYERVPVFSGWGITPGNTHHVPDAIAGLTKDNVSKLHLKWAVGFSGTIRIRSQPAVGGGSIFVGTQDGILYSLNLETGCARWQFPADSEIRTGIVISPWSKGDRSAKPLLYFADETNVYALDAASGKEVWRRKPNDHPRTLLTAAPVLYKDTLFIGLSSAEEMGSSLQYECCTFRGGVIAYAARSGKELWRSFTVDPPKIQGKNAVGTNKWAPSGAAVWSAPAIDVDRKQLYIGTGDNYSRPSTATSDSIIAMDLKDGKIKWVYQATKDDVWNTGCLWGQRELCPEPEGPDFDFGAAPVLARADSGADIVVGAQKSGYVYGINPDTGQLIWKTKVGRGGTTGGIEFALASAHNSVFVGVVDFDDGKQSPEPLRPGLYSLDLLTGKYNWKRPDSWETCRGRRLCIPGIYAALTVTSQMVIAGNTDGWLRIHDAATGELLWHYDMTEPVTTVGGGEASGGAMGGPTAAVPLDGKLIVPTGYGMAQYAPGNVVLVFDTK
;
A
#
# COMPACT_ATOMS: atom_id res chain seq x y z
N MET A 1 23.65 -63.52 -14.41
CA MET A 1 23.45 -63.68 -15.85
C MET A 1 23.34 -62.26 -16.37
N LEU A 2 24.49 -61.59 -16.77
CA LEU A 2 25.11 -61.61 -18.11
C LEU A 2 24.10 -61.17 -19.16
N THR A 3 24.24 -60.07 -19.91
CA THR A 3 25.31 -59.51 -20.75
C THR A 3 24.92 -58.05 -21.10
N GLU A 4 25.73 -57.06 -20.98
CA GLU A 4 26.76 -56.43 -21.88
C GLU A 4 26.32 -56.12 -23.32
N GLY A 5 26.67 -54.87 -23.75
CA GLY A 5 26.74 -54.43 -25.14
C GLY A 5 26.66 -52.87 -25.23
N ARG A 6 27.70 -52.17 -25.09
CA ARG A 6 28.75 -51.38 -25.79
C ARG A 6 28.30 -50.61 -27.04
N GLU A 7 28.54 -49.28 -26.94
CA GLU A 7 29.17 -48.33 -27.84
C GLU A 7 28.80 -48.22 -29.32
N HIS A 8 28.53 -46.98 -29.75
CA HIS A 8 29.31 -46.35 -30.83
C HIS A 8 29.21 -44.79 -30.84
N ARG A 9 30.36 -44.14 -30.69
CA ARG A 9 30.63 -42.76 -31.08
C ARG A 9 30.75 -42.66 -32.60
N GLN A 10 30.28 -41.56 -33.21
CA GLN A 10 30.91 -40.99 -34.36
C GLN A 10 30.72 -39.44 -34.40
N SER A 11 31.84 -38.77 -34.29
CA SER A 11 32.09 -37.38 -34.61
C SER A 11 32.23 -37.20 -36.12
N PHE A 12 31.69 -36.11 -36.67
CA PHE A 12 32.12 -35.54 -37.94
C PHE A 12 32.27 -34.02 -37.83
N LEU A 13 33.54 -33.60 -37.87
CA LEU A 13 34.02 -32.27 -38.23
C LEU A 13 34.17 -32.19 -39.75
N VAL A 14 33.61 -31.15 -40.40
CA VAL A 14 34.15 -30.65 -41.67
C VAL A 14 33.95 -29.15 -41.69
N GLY A 15 35.08 -28.44 -41.74
CA GLY A 15 35.15 -27.00 -42.04
C GLY A 15 35.49 -26.79 -43.51
N SER A 16 35.11 -25.68 -44.09
CA SER A 16 35.79 -24.99 -45.21
C SER A 16 35.23 -23.58 -45.36
N LYS A 17 36.05 -22.59 -45.09
CA LYS A 17 36.88 -21.73 -45.98
C LYS A 17 36.10 -20.74 -46.86
N VAL A 18 36.27 -19.52 -46.50
CA VAL A 18 36.31 -18.20 -47.15
C VAL A 18 36.57 -18.20 -48.65
N SER A 19 35.82 -17.38 -49.41
CA SER A 19 36.32 -16.72 -50.61
C SER A 19 35.67 -15.35 -50.78
N ALA A 20 36.54 -14.33 -50.84
CA ALA A 20 36.21 -12.97 -51.23
C ALA A 20 36.41 -12.82 -52.75
N SER A 21 35.55 -12.11 -53.42
CA SER A 21 35.84 -11.57 -54.75
C SER A 21 35.25 -10.17 -54.93
N ARG A 22 36.09 -9.33 -55.51
CA ARG A 22 36.02 -7.89 -55.73
C ARG A 22 35.17 -7.49 -56.93
N CYS A 23 34.66 -6.25 -56.83
CA CYS A 23 34.56 -5.15 -57.81
C CYS A 23 33.86 -5.37 -59.15
N HIS A 24 32.89 -4.49 -59.47
CA HIS A 24 33.09 -3.43 -60.50
C HIS A 24 32.04 -2.34 -60.41
N ALA A 25 32.49 -1.12 -60.45
CA ALA A 25 31.71 0.11 -60.58
C ALA A 25 31.40 0.38 -62.04
N ILE A 26 30.22 0.84 -62.37
CA ILE A 26 29.91 1.67 -63.55
C ILE A 26 28.88 2.72 -63.13
N GLY A 27 29.29 4.00 -63.22
CA GLY A 27 28.43 5.13 -63.05
C GLY A 27 27.73 5.53 -64.37
N VAL A 28 26.58 6.17 -64.28
CA VAL A 28 26.10 7.14 -65.25
C VAL A 28 25.26 8.19 -64.54
N GLN A 29 25.59 9.45 -64.87
CA GLN A 29 24.96 10.69 -64.45
C GLN A 29 23.55 10.88 -65.06
N ALA A 30 22.74 11.67 -64.42
CA ALA A 30 21.94 12.82 -64.84
C ALA A 30 20.48 12.69 -64.45
N LEU A 31 19.81 13.57 -63.86
CA LEU A 31 19.38 14.94 -64.11
C LEU A 31 18.48 15.42 -62.96
N LEU A 32 18.62 16.67 -62.59
CA LEU A 32 17.78 17.44 -61.66
C LEU A 32 16.28 17.43 -62.03
N ALA A 33 15.41 17.26 -61.04
CA ALA A 33 14.14 17.91 -60.97
C ALA A 33 13.86 18.31 -59.50
N MET A 34 13.98 19.61 -59.21
CA MET A 34 13.52 20.22 -57.95
C MET A 34 12.00 20.11 -57.88
N VAL A 35 11.49 19.40 -56.89
CA VAL A 35 10.16 19.58 -56.36
C VAL A 35 10.30 19.98 -54.90
N THR A 36 10.16 21.27 -54.64
CA THR A 36 10.05 21.86 -53.30
C THR A 36 8.74 21.42 -52.69
N ILE A 37 8.77 20.40 -51.87
CA ILE A 37 7.68 20.08 -50.92
C ILE A 37 7.98 20.82 -49.64
N LEU A 38 7.25 21.91 -49.36
CA LEU A 38 7.20 22.54 -48.03
C LEU A 38 6.62 21.52 -47.03
N TRP A 39 7.47 20.89 -46.27
CA TRP A 39 7.10 20.24 -45.02
C TRP A 39 6.89 21.34 -44.00
N LEU A 40 5.64 21.68 -43.71
CA LEU A 40 5.23 22.35 -42.49
C LEU A 40 5.59 21.42 -41.31
N ALA A 41 6.75 21.62 -40.72
CA ALA A 41 7.06 21.06 -39.44
C ALA A 41 6.07 21.61 -38.41
N ARG A 42 5.01 20.87 -38.14
CA ARG A 42 4.25 21.06 -36.91
C ARG A 42 5.18 20.74 -35.77
N THR A 43 5.67 21.76 -35.09
CA THR A 43 6.31 21.64 -33.78
C THR A 43 5.26 21.06 -32.84
N ALA A 44 5.38 19.78 -32.52
CA ALA A 44 4.67 19.21 -31.38
C ALA A 44 5.04 20.04 -30.14
N PRO A 45 4.07 20.44 -29.31
CA PRO A 45 4.42 21.08 -28.05
C PRO A 45 5.38 20.15 -27.29
N ALA A 46 6.49 20.71 -26.82
CA ALA A 46 7.41 19.99 -25.96
C ALA A 46 6.60 19.46 -24.77
N ALA A 47 6.53 18.12 -24.63
CA ALA A 47 5.97 17.52 -23.45
C ALA A 47 6.73 18.09 -22.26
N VAL A 48 6.08 18.85 -21.41
CA VAL A 48 6.61 19.31 -20.13
C VAL A 48 6.90 18.03 -19.35
N GLN A 49 8.16 17.66 -19.27
CA GLN A 49 8.60 16.56 -18.43
C GLN A 49 8.30 16.95 -17.00
N ALA A 50 7.43 16.19 -16.34
CA ALA A 50 7.31 16.27 -14.89
C ALA A 50 8.73 16.23 -14.30
N PRO A 51 9.08 17.12 -13.34
CA PRO A 51 10.42 17.19 -12.82
C PRO A 51 10.78 15.82 -12.24
N VAL A 52 11.69 15.13 -12.90
CA VAL A 52 12.37 13.98 -12.32
C VAL A 52 13.07 14.55 -11.10
N LEU A 53 12.65 14.17 -9.89
CA LEU A 53 13.35 14.49 -8.67
C LEU A 53 14.77 13.94 -8.83
N ALA A 54 15.70 14.79 -9.27
CA ALA A 54 17.09 14.41 -9.36
C ALA A 54 17.54 14.06 -7.93
N ALA A 55 18.11 12.86 -7.77
CA ALA A 55 18.69 12.46 -6.49
C ALA A 55 19.69 13.54 -6.07
N ILE A 56 19.52 14.11 -4.89
CA ILE A 56 20.39 15.17 -4.38
C ILE A 56 21.55 14.49 -3.65
N GLU A 57 22.76 14.81 -4.04
CA GLU A 57 23.94 14.56 -3.23
C GLU A 57 24.15 15.74 -2.30
N ASP A 58 23.75 15.59 -1.05
CA ASP A 58 23.96 16.59 0.00
C ASP A 58 25.18 16.18 0.84
N SER A 59 26.35 16.72 0.47
CA SER A 59 27.62 16.41 1.14
C SER A 59 27.64 16.89 2.60
N LYS A 60 27.00 18.03 2.90
CA LYS A 60 26.88 18.54 4.27
C LYS A 60 25.97 17.67 5.12
N GLY A 61 24.85 17.23 4.57
CA GLY A 61 23.97 16.28 5.22
C GLY A 61 24.64 14.92 5.48
N ALA A 62 25.47 14.45 4.55
CA ALA A 62 26.26 13.23 4.72
C ALA A 62 27.29 13.35 5.86
N GLU A 63 27.99 14.48 5.95
CA GLU A 63 28.95 14.75 7.02
C GLU A 63 28.28 14.79 8.39
N ILE A 64 27.16 15.51 8.52
CA ILE A 64 26.40 15.61 9.77
C ILE A 64 25.87 14.22 10.16
N PHE A 65 25.29 13.48 9.21
CA PHE A 65 24.77 12.14 9.48
C PHE A 65 25.87 11.19 9.97
N SER A 66 27.00 11.16 9.27
CA SER A 66 28.15 10.32 9.65
C SER A 66 28.70 10.66 11.03
N GLY A 67 28.77 11.97 11.37
CA GLY A 67 29.33 12.44 12.64
C GLY A 67 28.41 12.26 13.84
N LEU A 68 27.10 12.46 13.68
CA LEU A 68 26.15 12.56 14.79
C LEU A 68 25.07 11.46 14.82
N CYS A 69 24.73 10.87 13.68
CA CYS A 69 23.56 10.01 13.54
C CYS A 69 23.92 8.53 13.29
N ALA A 70 24.99 8.29 12.51
CA ALA A 70 25.37 6.94 12.06
C ALA A 70 25.64 5.98 13.21
N ALA A 71 26.21 6.46 14.33
CA ALA A 71 26.47 5.63 15.52
C ALA A 71 25.24 4.87 16.03
N CYS A 72 24.02 5.44 15.84
CA CYS A 72 22.76 4.80 16.18
C CYS A 72 22.04 4.21 14.96
N HIS A 73 21.98 4.95 13.85
CA HIS A 73 21.16 4.58 12.70
C HIS A 73 21.82 3.56 11.75
N GLU A 74 23.14 3.44 11.76
CA GLU A 74 23.88 2.37 11.09
C GLU A 74 24.21 1.21 12.04
N ASN A 75 23.99 1.40 13.33
CA ASN A 75 24.18 0.33 14.31
C ASN A 75 22.99 -0.64 14.27
N VAL A 76 23.22 -1.82 13.74
CA VAL A 76 22.21 -2.86 13.56
C VAL A 76 21.60 -3.40 14.86
N THR A 77 22.26 -3.21 15.99
CA THR A 77 21.76 -3.57 17.33
C THR A 77 20.97 -2.43 17.97
N SER A 78 21.01 -1.24 17.38
CA SER A 78 20.26 -0.07 17.84
C SER A 78 18.76 -0.23 17.55
N ARG A 79 17.95 0.45 18.37
CA ARG A 79 16.51 0.61 18.11
C ARG A 79 16.21 1.69 17.07
N ALA A 80 17.21 2.43 16.60
CA ALA A 80 17.06 3.45 15.60
C ALA A 80 16.71 2.83 14.23
N PRO A 81 15.80 3.45 13.44
CA PRO A 81 15.52 2.99 12.10
C PRO A 81 16.78 3.10 11.23
N SER A 82 17.02 2.10 10.38
CA SER A 82 18.16 2.10 9.47
C SER A 82 18.10 3.23 8.44
N PRO A 83 19.22 3.63 7.81
CA PRO A 83 19.21 4.65 6.75
C PRO A 83 18.26 4.34 5.59
N ILE A 84 18.06 3.06 5.28
CA ILE A 84 17.09 2.63 4.26
C ILE A 84 15.67 3.01 4.67
N LEU A 85 15.28 2.76 5.91
CA LEU A 85 13.96 3.14 6.44
C LEU A 85 13.80 4.67 6.53
N LEU A 86 14.85 5.39 6.93
CA LEU A 86 14.85 6.86 6.91
C LEU A 86 14.72 7.41 5.49
N GLY A 87 15.33 6.75 4.50
CA GLY A 87 15.29 7.16 3.09
C GLY A 87 13.89 7.13 2.46
N ILE A 88 12.99 6.31 2.98
CA ILE A 88 11.60 6.24 2.50
C ILE A 88 10.64 7.18 3.26
N MET A 89 11.12 7.88 4.30
CA MET A 89 10.33 8.89 5.01
C MET A 89 10.16 10.18 4.18
N ALA A 90 9.18 11.00 4.56
CA ALA A 90 9.11 12.37 4.02
C ALA A 90 10.25 13.22 4.61
N PRO A 91 10.95 14.06 3.80
CA PRO A 91 12.00 14.95 4.32
C PRO A 91 11.51 15.82 5.48
N ASN A 92 10.32 16.42 5.36
CA ASN A 92 9.71 17.24 6.41
C ASN A 92 9.42 16.44 7.69
N GLY A 93 9.11 15.14 7.58
CA GLY A 93 8.93 14.25 8.72
C GLY A 93 10.24 14.07 9.50
N ILE A 94 11.39 13.96 8.82
CA ILE A 94 12.72 13.90 9.46
C ILE A 94 13.03 15.23 10.16
N VAL A 95 12.81 16.38 9.50
CA VAL A 95 13.03 17.70 10.12
C VAL A 95 12.17 17.84 11.37
N ARG A 96 10.90 17.45 11.31
CA ARG A 96 10.00 17.49 12.46
C ARG A 96 10.47 16.57 13.59
N ALA A 97 10.89 15.34 13.27
CA ALA A 97 11.44 14.43 14.27
C ALA A 97 12.63 15.03 15.02
N LEU A 98 13.50 15.77 14.31
CA LEU A 98 14.66 16.48 14.88
C LEU A 98 14.32 17.79 15.59
N THR A 99 13.14 18.37 15.37
CA THR A 99 12.77 19.68 15.93
C THR A 99 11.88 19.55 17.16
N GLU A 100 10.84 18.75 17.09
CA GLU A 100 9.81 18.61 18.12
C GLU A 100 9.42 17.15 18.42
N GLY A 101 9.87 16.20 17.58
CA GLY A 101 9.55 14.77 17.69
C GLY A 101 10.55 13.97 18.51
N VAL A 102 10.59 12.66 18.25
CA VAL A 102 11.37 11.65 19.02
C VAL A 102 12.88 11.89 19.01
N MET A 103 13.42 12.59 18.01
CA MET A 103 14.85 12.93 17.89
C MET A 103 15.18 14.34 18.33
N ARG A 104 14.26 15.06 19.00
CA ARG A 104 14.46 16.45 19.44
C ARG A 104 15.73 16.63 20.25
N GLY A 105 16.04 15.68 21.13
CA GLY A 105 17.25 15.76 21.97
C GLY A 105 18.54 15.81 21.14
N GLN A 106 18.64 14.94 20.14
CA GLN A 106 19.78 14.88 19.21
C GLN A 106 19.78 16.06 18.26
N GLY A 107 18.60 16.52 17.85
CA GLY A 107 18.41 17.68 16.98
C GLY A 107 18.73 19.04 17.62
N GLN A 108 18.90 19.14 18.94
CA GLN A 108 19.25 20.41 19.63
C GLN A 108 20.59 20.98 19.20
N ALA A 109 21.55 20.13 18.85
CA ALA A 109 22.87 20.55 18.38
C ALA A 109 22.90 21.04 16.93
N LEU A 110 21.78 20.89 16.20
CA LEU A 110 21.67 21.20 14.77
C LEU A 110 20.91 22.51 14.56
N SER A 111 21.43 23.35 13.66
CA SER A 111 20.69 24.49 13.14
C SER A 111 19.45 24.03 12.34
N ALA A 112 18.54 24.93 12.04
CA ALA A 112 17.40 24.62 11.17
C ALA A 112 17.86 24.15 9.78
N GLU A 113 18.91 24.78 9.23
CA GLU A 113 19.50 24.44 7.95
C GLU A 113 20.18 23.06 7.98
N ASP A 114 20.92 22.72 9.05
CA ASP A 114 21.56 21.40 9.20
C ASP A 114 20.52 20.27 9.24
N LYS A 115 19.39 20.49 9.89
CA LYS A 115 18.27 19.51 9.89
C LYS A 115 17.72 19.26 8.49
N ILE A 116 17.64 20.33 7.67
CA ILE A 116 17.25 20.23 6.25
C ILE A 116 18.28 19.41 5.47
N HIS A 117 19.57 19.70 5.62
CA HIS A 117 20.65 18.96 4.97
C HIS A 117 20.61 17.47 5.30
N VAL A 118 20.47 17.11 6.57
CA VAL A 118 20.34 15.70 6.99
C VAL A 118 19.13 15.02 6.36
N ALA A 119 17.98 15.70 6.36
CA ALA A 119 16.76 15.15 5.77
C ALA A 119 16.88 14.95 4.26
N GLN A 120 17.48 15.89 3.55
CA GLN A 120 17.74 15.80 2.10
C GLN A 120 18.75 14.70 1.77
N PHE A 121 19.82 14.60 2.57
CA PHE A 121 20.81 13.53 2.40
C PHE A 121 20.17 12.14 2.53
N LEU A 122 19.40 11.92 3.59
CA LEU A 122 18.78 10.63 3.87
C LEU A 122 17.75 10.25 2.80
N THR A 123 16.88 11.19 2.44
CA THR A 123 15.75 10.93 1.55
C THR A 123 16.07 11.11 0.07
N LYS A 124 17.25 11.68 -0.26
CA LYS A 124 17.64 12.10 -1.62
C LYS A 124 16.63 13.02 -2.30
N ARG A 125 15.90 13.81 -1.51
CA ARG A 125 14.84 14.73 -1.96
C ARG A 125 15.03 16.11 -1.36
N ARG A 126 14.68 17.16 -2.13
CA ARG A 126 14.70 18.53 -1.62
C ARG A 126 13.55 18.77 -0.65
N ILE A 127 13.79 19.61 0.34
CA ILE A 127 12.74 20.27 1.11
C ILE A 127 12.50 21.59 0.42
N ASP A 128 11.25 21.87 0.09
CA ASP A 128 10.86 23.15 -0.47
C ASP A 128 11.26 24.28 0.50
N ASP A 129 11.87 25.31 -0.04
CA ASP A 129 12.34 26.48 0.72
C ASP A 129 11.19 27.40 1.20
N GLY A 130 9.94 26.92 1.04
CA GLY A 130 8.72 27.62 1.44
C GLY A 130 8.10 28.50 0.36
N THR A 131 8.70 28.57 -0.84
CA THR A 131 8.11 29.30 -1.97
C THR A 131 6.99 28.53 -2.66
N ASP A 132 7.01 27.18 -2.57
CA ASP A 132 5.99 26.27 -3.13
C ASP A 132 5.32 25.43 -2.02
N ARG A 133 4.87 26.06 -0.95
CA ARG A 133 4.16 25.35 0.13
C ARG A 133 2.77 24.96 -0.33
N LEU A 134 2.67 23.74 -0.86
CA LEU A 134 1.37 23.11 -1.06
C LEU A 134 0.82 22.69 0.30
N ALA A 135 -0.20 23.39 0.76
CA ALA A 135 -0.94 23.04 1.96
C ALA A 135 -2.39 23.51 1.82
N PRO A 136 -3.36 22.78 2.41
CA PRO A 136 -4.73 23.26 2.42
C PRO A 136 -4.81 24.60 3.17
N PRO A 137 -5.50 25.64 2.62
CA PRO A 137 -5.72 26.87 3.34
C PRO A 137 -6.59 26.64 4.57
N ALA A 138 -6.40 27.45 5.62
CA ALA A 138 -7.28 27.37 6.79
C ALA A 138 -8.72 27.76 6.40
N CYS A 139 -9.71 27.03 6.92
CA CYS A 139 -11.11 27.35 6.68
C CYS A 139 -11.52 28.68 7.32
N SER A 140 -12.47 29.38 6.68
CA SER A 140 -13.22 30.47 7.31
C SER A 140 -13.96 29.99 8.58
N PRO A 141 -14.36 30.86 9.50
CA PRO A 141 -15.09 30.43 10.69
C PRO A 141 -16.34 29.62 10.39
N SER A 142 -17.10 29.97 9.34
CA SER A 142 -18.30 29.23 8.91
C SER A 142 -17.99 27.83 8.39
N ASP A 143 -16.85 27.66 7.71
CA ASP A 143 -16.44 26.37 7.11
C ASP A 143 -15.77 25.43 8.11
N ARG A 144 -15.43 25.91 9.32
CA ARG A 144 -14.84 25.11 10.39
C ARG A 144 -15.86 24.28 11.17
N GLU A 145 -17.15 24.61 11.11
CA GLU A 145 -18.16 23.95 11.92
C GLU A 145 -18.29 22.46 11.56
N PHE A 146 -18.25 21.60 12.58
CA PHE A 146 -18.49 20.17 12.42
C PHE A 146 -20.00 19.93 12.29
N ALA A 147 -20.43 19.35 11.16
CA ALA A 147 -21.83 19.17 10.81
C ALA A 147 -22.39 17.86 11.39
N TYR A 148 -22.90 17.86 12.61
CA TYR A 148 -23.47 16.68 13.28
C TYR A 148 -24.64 16.03 12.52
N GLU A 149 -25.26 16.75 11.57
CA GLU A 149 -26.27 16.21 10.65
C GLU A 149 -25.70 15.27 9.60
N ARG A 150 -24.38 15.36 9.31
CA ARG A 150 -23.68 14.55 8.31
C ARG A 150 -22.96 13.40 8.97
N VAL A 151 -23.72 12.40 9.43
CA VAL A 151 -23.16 11.19 10.06
C VAL A 151 -22.30 10.40 9.08
N PRO A 152 -21.28 9.63 9.54
CA PRO A 152 -20.51 8.76 8.67
C PRO A 152 -21.40 7.65 8.14
N VAL A 153 -21.25 7.34 6.87
CA VAL A 153 -22.05 6.31 6.21
C VAL A 153 -21.42 4.93 6.40
N PHE A 154 -20.11 4.92 6.55
CA PHE A 154 -19.28 3.77 6.92
C PHE A 154 -18.19 4.20 7.90
N SER A 155 -17.77 3.28 8.77
CA SER A 155 -16.89 3.64 9.88
C SER A 155 -15.41 3.62 9.52
N GLY A 156 -14.98 2.93 8.47
CA GLY A 156 -13.56 2.79 8.20
C GLY A 156 -13.20 2.09 6.89
N TRP A 157 -11.98 1.62 6.82
CA TRP A 157 -11.28 1.16 5.62
C TRP A 157 -12.07 0.11 4.80
N GLY A 158 -12.56 -0.93 5.43
CA GLY A 158 -13.29 -2.02 4.75
C GLY A 158 -14.70 -1.66 4.30
N ILE A 159 -15.19 -0.45 4.64
CA ILE A 159 -16.55 0.06 4.39
C ILE A 159 -17.58 -0.73 5.19
N THR A 160 -17.59 -2.06 5.09
CA THR A 160 -18.40 -2.97 5.90
C THR A 160 -17.53 -3.67 6.95
N PRO A 161 -18.13 -4.23 8.02
CA PRO A 161 -17.38 -5.03 8.99
C PRO A 161 -16.60 -6.19 8.35
N GLY A 162 -17.15 -6.80 7.29
CA GLY A 162 -16.52 -7.90 6.55
C GLY A 162 -15.48 -7.48 5.50
N ASN A 163 -15.06 -6.22 5.46
CA ASN A 163 -14.10 -5.68 4.49
C ASN A 163 -14.51 -5.86 3.01
N THR A 164 -15.80 -5.81 2.70
CA THR A 164 -16.26 -6.03 1.31
C THR A 164 -15.89 -4.89 0.36
N HIS A 165 -15.55 -3.71 0.88
CA HIS A 165 -15.35 -2.48 0.10
C HIS A 165 -16.54 -2.09 -0.77
N HIS A 166 -17.73 -2.62 -0.44
CA HIS A 166 -18.98 -2.35 -1.14
C HIS A 166 -19.66 -1.11 -0.57
N VAL A 167 -19.77 -0.07 -1.39
CA VAL A 167 -20.55 1.13 -1.10
C VAL A 167 -21.92 1.00 -1.78
N PRO A 168 -23.04 0.97 -1.04
CA PRO A 168 -24.37 0.96 -1.64
C PRO A 168 -24.59 2.13 -2.60
N ASP A 169 -25.23 1.90 -3.75
CA ASP A 169 -25.41 2.91 -4.81
C ASP A 169 -26.06 4.19 -4.29
N ALA A 170 -27.04 4.08 -3.39
CA ALA A 170 -27.71 5.23 -2.78
C ALA A 170 -26.77 6.12 -1.94
N ILE A 171 -25.69 5.54 -1.41
CA ILE A 171 -24.65 6.23 -0.65
C ILE A 171 -23.60 6.81 -1.58
N ALA A 172 -23.14 6.03 -2.55
CA ALA A 172 -22.17 6.47 -3.54
C ALA A 172 -22.70 7.67 -4.34
N GLY A 173 -23.99 7.65 -4.70
CA GLY A 173 -24.59 8.65 -5.59
C GLY A 173 -24.01 8.64 -7.00
N LEU A 174 -23.15 7.64 -7.28
CA LEU A 174 -22.56 7.37 -8.59
C LEU A 174 -23.26 6.17 -9.22
N THR A 175 -23.61 6.33 -10.51
CA THR A 175 -24.28 5.31 -11.32
C THR A 175 -23.65 5.27 -12.71
N LYS A 176 -23.93 4.24 -13.50
CA LYS A 176 -23.50 4.17 -14.92
C LYS A 176 -23.99 5.37 -15.72
N ASP A 177 -25.16 5.94 -15.37
CA ASP A 177 -25.77 7.07 -16.11
C ASP A 177 -25.11 8.42 -15.82
N ASN A 178 -24.44 8.56 -14.64
CA ASN A 178 -23.85 9.83 -14.24
C ASN A 178 -22.31 9.80 -14.12
N VAL A 179 -21.68 8.64 -14.13
CA VAL A 179 -20.22 8.53 -13.97
C VAL A 179 -19.43 9.28 -15.05
N SER A 180 -19.97 9.37 -16.27
CA SER A 180 -19.38 10.15 -17.37
C SER A 180 -19.34 11.66 -17.11
N LYS A 181 -20.11 12.16 -16.14
CA LYS A 181 -20.16 13.58 -15.75
C LYS A 181 -19.11 13.93 -14.69
N LEU A 182 -18.38 12.96 -14.15
CA LEU A 182 -17.33 13.22 -13.16
C LEU A 182 -16.28 14.18 -13.71
N HIS A 183 -16.10 15.29 -13.02
CA HIS A 183 -15.08 16.30 -13.29
C HIS A 183 -14.38 16.69 -11.99
N LEU A 184 -13.14 17.15 -12.08
CA LEU A 184 -12.38 17.60 -10.91
C LEU A 184 -13.04 18.85 -10.31
N LYS A 185 -13.50 18.74 -9.06
CA LYS A 185 -14.10 19.84 -8.31
C LYS A 185 -13.04 20.68 -7.63
N TRP A 186 -12.14 20.01 -6.92
CA TRP A 186 -11.01 20.64 -6.25
C TRP A 186 -9.89 19.64 -5.98
N ALA A 187 -8.69 20.16 -5.73
CA ALA A 187 -7.51 19.41 -5.35
C ALA A 187 -6.79 20.07 -4.17
N VAL A 188 -6.23 19.26 -3.28
CA VAL A 188 -5.35 19.71 -2.18
C VAL A 188 -4.02 19.02 -2.31
N GLY A 189 -2.95 19.83 -2.44
CA GLY A 189 -1.58 19.34 -2.49
C GLY A 189 -0.88 19.41 -1.12
N PHE A 190 0.15 18.58 -0.94
CA PHE A 190 0.94 18.50 0.29
C PHE A 190 2.43 18.53 -0.06
N SER A 191 3.16 19.57 0.40
CA SER A 191 4.60 19.71 0.16
C SER A 191 5.41 18.58 0.80
N GLY A 192 6.51 18.19 0.15
CA GLY A 192 7.44 17.19 0.68
C GLY A 192 6.91 15.75 0.72
N THR A 193 5.66 15.53 0.38
CA THR A 193 5.00 14.23 0.30
C THR A 193 5.13 13.65 -1.11
N ILE A 194 5.36 12.36 -1.23
CA ILE A 194 5.39 11.64 -2.52
C ILE A 194 4.42 10.47 -2.57
N ARG A 195 3.66 10.28 -1.47
CA ARG A 195 2.64 9.23 -1.37
C ARG A 195 1.59 9.60 -0.32
N ILE A 196 0.35 9.27 -0.62
CA ILE A 196 -0.78 9.36 0.31
C ILE A 196 -1.47 8.01 0.33
N ARG A 197 -1.12 7.18 1.32
CA ARG A 197 -1.56 5.79 1.43
C ARG A 197 -2.72 5.59 2.41
N SER A 198 -3.08 6.63 3.14
CA SER A 198 -4.19 6.59 4.10
C SER A 198 -5.52 6.68 3.38
N GLN A 199 -6.38 5.67 3.53
CA GLN A 199 -7.76 5.78 3.04
C GLN A 199 -8.53 6.77 3.89
N PRO A 200 -9.19 7.78 3.29
CA PRO A 200 -9.94 8.77 4.03
C PRO A 200 -11.19 8.20 4.70
N ALA A 201 -11.54 8.76 5.87
CA ALA A 201 -12.90 8.67 6.41
C ALA A 201 -13.66 9.95 6.11
N VAL A 202 -14.99 9.86 6.00
CA VAL A 202 -15.88 11.00 5.76
C VAL A 202 -16.98 11.05 6.79
N GLY A 203 -17.15 12.20 7.44
CA GLY A 203 -18.19 12.43 8.42
C GLY A 203 -18.14 13.87 8.95
N GLY A 204 -19.25 14.37 9.48
CA GLY A 204 -19.30 15.74 10.00
C GLY A 204 -19.05 16.82 8.94
N GLY A 205 -19.21 16.50 7.64
CA GLY A 205 -18.88 17.38 6.53
C GLY A 205 -17.37 17.54 6.33
N SER A 206 -16.55 16.61 6.88
CA SER A 206 -15.10 16.57 6.76
C SER A 206 -14.64 15.34 6.00
N ILE A 207 -13.53 15.49 5.28
CA ILE A 207 -12.66 14.40 4.84
C ILE A 207 -11.48 14.36 5.83
N PHE A 208 -11.24 13.20 6.43
CA PHE A 208 -10.09 12.96 7.30
C PHE A 208 -9.07 12.14 6.54
N VAL A 209 -7.87 12.68 6.37
CA VAL A 209 -6.79 12.04 5.58
C VAL A 209 -5.44 12.21 6.26
N GLY A 210 -4.68 11.12 6.34
CA GLY A 210 -3.31 11.11 6.84
C GLY A 210 -2.31 11.22 5.69
N THR A 211 -1.18 11.87 5.97
CA THR A 211 -0.12 12.10 4.98
C THR A 211 1.18 11.42 5.36
N GLN A 212 2.09 11.32 4.41
CA GLN A 212 3.42 10.73 4.62
C GLN A 212 4.27 11.48 5.64
N ASP A 213 4.12 12.79 5.73
CA ASP A 213 4.81 13.61 6.72
C ASP A 213 4.18 13.50 8.13
N GLY A 214 3.18 12.63 8.31
CA GLY A 214 2.55 12.32 9.59
C GLY A 214 1.55 13.37 10.07
N ILE A 215 0.95 14.13 9.17
CA ILE A 215 -0.14 15.04 9.53
C ILE A 215 -1.49 14.39 9.20
N LEU A 216 -2.40 14.37 10.18
CA LEU A 216 -3.81 14.10 9.94
C LEU A 216 -4.53 15.43 9.71
N TYR A 217 -5.18 15.55 8.54
CA TYR A 217 -5.99 16.72 8.19
C TYR A 217 -7.48 16.41 8.31
N SER A 218 -8.24 17.39 8.79
CA SER A 218 -9.68 17.47 8.59
C SER A 218 -9.95 18.52 7.53
N LEU A 219 -10.31 18.09 6.33
CA LEU A 219 -10.61 18.98 5.20
C LEU A 219 -12.12 19.16 5.07
N ASN A 220 -12.58 20.36 4.76
CA ASN A 220 -13.97 20.60 4.43
C ASN A 220 -14.31 19.87 3.11
N LEU A 221 -15.34 19.02 3.11
CA LEU A 221 -15.75 18.19 1.96
C LEU A 221 -16.09 19.01 0.71
N GLU A 222 -16.61 20.22 0.87
CA GLU A 222 -17.06 21.04 -0.27
C GLU A 222 -15.96 21.95 -0.83
N THR A 223 -15.03 22.42 0.01
CA THR A 223 -14.06 23.45 -0.36
C THR A 223 -12.60 23.01 -0.31
N GLY A 224 -12.28 21.89 0.36
CA GLY A 224 -10.91 21.43 0.53
C GLY A 224 -10.07 22.20 1.55
N CYS A 225 -10.61 23.26 2.21
CA CYS A 225 -9.87 23.98 3.25
C CYS A 225 -9.68 23.12 4.51
N ALA A 226 -8.62 23.35 5.27
CA ALA A 226 -8.34 22.65 6.53
C ALA A 226 -9.14 23.24 7.68
N ARG A 227 -9.96 22.42 8.34
CA ARG A 227 -10.66 22.74 9.59
C ARG A 227 -9.72 22.70 10.77
N TRP A 228 -8.91 21.65 10.82
CA TRP A 228 -7.83 21.45 11.78
C TRP A 228 -6.81 20.45 11.22
N GLN A 229 -5.64 20.39 11.84
CA GLN A 229 -4.59 19.42 11.58
C GLN A 229 -4.02 18.88 12.88
N PHE A 230 -3.55 17.65 12.88
CA PHE A 230 -2.93 16.98 14.03
C PHE A 230 -1.61 16.32 13.61
N PRO A 231 -0.47 16.64 14.27
CA PRO A 231 0.81 16.01 14.01
C PRO A 231 0.90 14.66 14.77
N ALA A 232 1.02 13.57 14.05
CA ALA A 232 1.43 12.27 14.58
C ALA A 232 2.97 12.17 14.60
N ASP A 233 3.52 11.09 15.20
CA ASP A 233 4.96 10.95 15.36
C ASP A 233 5.67 10.47 14.08
N SER A 234 4.94 9.83 13.17
CA SER A 234 5.47 9.33 11.88
C SER A 234 4.37 9.25 10.80
N GLU A 235 4.69 8.68 9.63
CA GLU A 235 3.75 8.55 8.50
C GLU A 235 2.42 7.93 8.96
N ILE A 236 1.30 8.53 8.54
CA ILE A 236 -0.04 7.96 8.68
C ILE A 236 -0.38 7.24 7.37
N ARG A 237 -0.14 5.93 7.34
CA ARG A 237 -0.41 5.09 6.17
C ARG A 237 -1.64 4.22 6.32
N THR A 238 -2.18 4.10 7.51
CA THR A 238 -3.37 3.30 7.79
C THR A 238 -4.65 4.04 7.39
N GLY A 239 -5.71 3.30 7.09
CA GLY A 239 -7.03 3.90 6.90
C GLY A 239 -7.52 4.60 8.17
N ILE A 240 -8.26 5.68 8.00
CA ILE A 240 -8.88 6.41 9.11
C ILE A 240 -10.24 5.80 9.43
N VAL A 241 -10.52 5.64 10.71
CA VAL A 241 -11.79 5.10 11.23
C VAL A 241 -12.50 6.20 12.01
N ILE A 242 -13.81 6.34 11.82
CA ILE A 242 -14.63 7.29 12.56
C ILE A 242 -15.76 6.56 13.30
N SER A 243 -15.94 6.86 14.60
CA SER A 243 -17.04 6.29 15.36
C SER A 243 -18.38 6.89 14.93
N PRO A 244 -19.46 6.10 14.87
CA PRO A 244 -20.79 6.59 14.52
C PRO A 244 -21.41 7.45 15.64
N TRP A 245 -22.38 8.29 15.27
CA TRP A 245 -23.24 9.03 16.18
C TRP A 245 -24.65 9.17 15.61
N SER A 246 -25.61 9.56 16.44
CA SER A 246 -26.99 9.82 16.00
C SER A 246 -27.05 11.16 15.26
N LYS A 247 -27.75 11.19 14.11
CA LYS A 247 -27.90 12.39 13.29
C LYS A 247 -28.40 13.58 14.12
N GLY A 248 -27.68 14.70 14.06
CA GLY A 248 -28.03 15.92 14.78
C GLY A 248 -27.68 15.95 16.26
N ASP A 249 -27.13 14.87 16.82
CA ASP A 249 -26.73 14.84 18.23
C ASP A 249 -25.45 15.63 18.46
N ARG A 250 -25.60 16.91 18.83
CA ARG A 250 -24.48 17.81 19.15
C ARG A 250 -23.79 17.47 20.48
N SER A 251 -24.37 16.61 21.31
CA SER A 251 -23.74 16.10 22.53
C SER A 251 -22.81 14.93 22.28
N ALA A 252 -22.92 14.30 21.11
CA ALA A 252 -22.04 13.21 20.69
C ALA A 252 -20.59 13.67 20.62
N LYS A 253 -19.68 12.80 21.02
CA LYS A 253 -18.23 12.98 20.91
C LYS A 253 -17.67 11.91 19.99
N PRO A 254 -17.86 12.07 18.66
CA PRO A 254 -17.32 11.10 17.71
C PRO A 254 -15.79 11.11 17.76
N LEU A 255 -15.19 9.92 17.69
CA LEU A 255 -13.75 9.75 17.73
C LEU A 255 -13.25 9.28 16.38
N LEU A 256 -12.06 9.75 16.02
CA LEU A 256 -11.24 9.22 14.92
C LEU A 256 -10.21 8.27 15.49
N TYR A 257 -9.99 7.16 14.79
CA TYR A 257 -8.94 6.20 15.11
C TYR A 257 -8.05 5.99 13.89
N PHE A 258 -6.76 5.97 14.12
CA PHE A 258 -5.77 5.67 13.09
C PHE A 258 -4.47 5.19 13.76
N ALA A 259 -3.55 4.69 12.98
CA ALA A 259 -2.20 4.42 13.44
C ALA A 259 -1.18 5.16 12.56
N ASP A 260 -0.13 5.65 13.19
CA ASP A 260 1.13 5.92 12.50
C ASP A 260 1.98 4.64 12.49
N GLU A 261 3.26 4.71 12.18
CA GLU A 261 4.10 3.51 12.10
C GLU A 261 4.28 2.78 13.44
N THR A 262 4.07 3.45 14.57
CA THR A 262 4.38 2.92 15.91
C THR A 262 3.27 3.07 16.94
N ASN A 263 2.38 4.01 16.77
CA ASN A 263 1.35 4.35 17.74
C ASN A 263 -0.05 4.26 17.13
N VAL A 264 -1.03 3.98 17.99
CA VAL A 264 -2.46 4.05 17.71
C VAL A 264 -3.03 5.25 18.44
N TYR A 265 -3.87 6.01 17.76
CA TYR A 265 -4.44 7.26 18.27
C TYR A 265 -5.96 7.22 18.31
N ALA A 266 -6.53 7.96 19.24
CA ALA A 266 -7.92 8.38 19.21
C ALA A 266 -7.98 9.91 19.37
N LEU A 267 -8.64 10.59 18.43
CA LEU A 267 -8.85 12.02 18.47
C LEU A 267 -10.34 12.33 18.50
N ASP A 268 -10.72 13.44 19.12
CA ASP A 268 -12.04 14.05 18.94
C ASP A 268 -12.20 14.51 17.49
N ALA A 269 -13.18 14.00 16.77
CA ALA A 269 -13.35 14.23 15.34
C ALA A 269 -13.69 15.71 15.00
N ALA A 270 -14.37 16.41 15.90
CA ALA A 270 -14.77 17.80 15.68
C ALA A 270 -13.60 18.77 15.86
N SER A 271 -12.71 18.51 16.81
CA SER A 271 -11.65 19.45 17.21
C SER A 271 -10.23 19.00 16.89
N GLY A 272 -10.00 17.74 16.55
CA GLY A 272 -8.66 17.17 16.36
C GLY A 272 -7.86 16.98 17.65
N LYS A 273 -8.46 17.17 18.83
CA LYS A 273 -7.76 16.99 20.11
C LYS A 273 -7.54 15.51 20.40
N GLU A 274 -6.31 15.18 20.83
CA GLU A 274 -5.96 13.83 21.27
C GLU A 274 -6.77 13.44 22.52
N VAL A 275 -7.40 12.26 22.46
CA VAL A 275 -8.12 11.65 23.59
C VAL A 275 -7.23 10.60 24.24
N TRP A 276 -6.59 9.77 23.44
CA TRP A 276 -5.58 8.82 23.90
C TRP A 276 -4.64 8.41 22.75
N ARG A 277 -3.44 7.95 23.16
CA ARG A 277 -2.41 7.36 22.32
C ARG A 277 -1.90 6.08 22.98
N ARG A 278 -1.63 5.04 22.19
CA ARG A 278 -1.09 3.76 22.68
C ARG A 278 0.00 3.26 21.74
N LYS A 279 1.07 2.74 22.32
CA LYS A 279 2.09 1.96 21.63
C LYS A 279 1.71 0.48 21.76
N PRO A 280 1.23 -0.19 20.71
CA PRO A 280 0.68 -1.55 20.82
C PRO A 280 1.74 -2.63 21.00
N ASN A 281 3.01 -2.36 20.63
CA ASN A 281 4.10 -3.32 20.74
C ASN A 281 5.41 -2.59 21.04
N ASP A 282 6.19 -3.13 21.99
CA ASP A 282 7.49 -2.57 22.40
C ASP A 282 8.67 -3.07 21.55
N HIS A 283 8.42 -3.98 20.62
CA HIS A 283 9.48 -4.46 19.73
C HIS A 283 10.05 -3.29 18.91
N PRO A 284 11.41 -3.14 18.84
CA PRO A 284 12.05 -1.96 18.23
C PRO A 284 11.77 -1.80 16.74
N ARG A 285 11.42 -2.90 16.06
CA ARG A 285 11.11 -2.92 14.62
C ARG A 285 9.62 -2.94 14.34
N THR A 286 8.75 -2.61 15.32
CA THR A 286 7.30 -2.48 15.08
C THR A 286 7.04 -1.49 13.96
N LEU A 287 6.20 -1.88 12.98
CA LEU A 287 5.75 -1.06 11.88
C LEU A 287 4.26 -1.36 11.63
N LEU A 288 3.38 -0.49 12.11
CA LEU A 288 1.94 -0.67 11.96
C LEU A 288 1.50 -0.32 10.53
N THR A 289 0.89 -1.27 9.87
CA THR A 289 0.46 -1.13 8.47
C THR A 289 -1.03 -1.42 8.29
N ALA A 290 -1.59 -2.26 9.16
CA ALA A 290 -3.01 -2.61 9.14
C ALA A 290 -3.90 -1.42 9.54
N ALA A 291 -4.94 -1.15 8.77
CA ALA A 291 -5.95 -0.19 9.20
C ALA A 291 -6.65 -0.70 10.48
N PRO A 292 -6.89 0.17 11.48
CA PRO A 292 -7.72 -0.16 12.63
C PRO A 292 -9.12 -0.59 12.20
N VAL A 293 -9.75 -1.47 12.95
CA VAL A 293 -11.15 -1.87 12.70
C VAL A 293 -11.97 -1.64 13.96
N LEU A 294 -13.00 -0.81 13.85
CA LEU A 294 -13.92 -0.52 14.94
C LEU A 294 -15.17 -1.39 14.82
N TYR A 295 -15.45 -2.17 15.86
CA TYR A 295 -16.71 -2.87 15.98
C TYR A 295 -17.32 -2.63 17.37
N LYS A 296 -18.47 -1.96 17.41
CA LYS A 296 -19.08 -1.46 18.65
C LYS A 296 -18.08 -0.59 19.43
N ASP A 297 -17.76 -0.96 20.67
CA ASP A 297 -16.83 -0.26 21.54
C ASP A 297 -15.42 -0.88 21.56
N THR A 298 -15.08 -1.73 20.59
CA THR A 298 -13.78 -2.40 20.50
C THR A 298 -13.06 -2.02 19.23
N LEU A 299 -11.79 -1.62 19.37
CA LEU A 299 -10.87 -1.30 18.28
C LEU A 299 -9.84 -2.42 18.15
N PHE A 300 -9.76 -3.05 16.98
CA PHE A 300 -8.83 -4.12 16.67
C PHE A 300 -7.67 -3.60 15.81
N ILE A 301 -6.44 -3.99 16.16
CA ILE A 301 -5.21 -3.57 15.50
C ILE A 301 -4.37 -4.80 15.14
N GLY A 302 -3.99 -4.95 13.89
CA GLY A 302 -3.00 -5.92 13.46
C GLY A 302 -1.59 -5.50 13.88
N LEU A 303 -0.76 -6.47 14.29
CA LEU A 303 0.63 -6.25 14.68
C LEU A 303 1.55 -6.72 13.56
N SER A 304 2.36 -5.79 13.04
CA SER A 304 3.36 -6.01 12.00
C SER A 304 4.67 -5.30 12.30
N SER A 305 5.72 -5.63 11.56
CA SER A 305 7.06 -5.07 11.79
C SER A 305 7.86 -4.98 10.49
N ALA A 306 8.95 -4.20 10.57
CA ALA A 306 10.01 -4.15 9.58
C ALA A 306 11.22 -5.01 10.01
N GLU A 307 11.06 -5.99 10.90
CA GLU A 307 12.18 -6.82 11.36
C GLU A 307 12.77 -7.65 10.21
N GLU A 308 11.94 -8.15 9.34
CA GLU A 308 12.36 -8.86 8.12
C GLU A 308 13.31 -8.04 7.23
N MET A 309 13.16 -6.68 7.22
CA MET A 309 14.00 -5.75 6.46
C MET A 309 15.29 -5.38 7.21
N GLY A 310 15.47 -5.81 8.43
CA GLY A 310 16.58 -5.44 9.30
C GLY A 310 17.73 -6.44 9.31
N SER A 311 17.91 -7.21 8.25
CA SER A 311 18.90 -8.30 8.21
C SER A 311 20.35 -7.80 8.27
N SER A 312 21.07 -8.24 9.29
CA SER A 312 22.53 -8.08 9.47
C SER A 312 23.04 -9.23 10.33
N LEU A 313 24.27 -9.70 10.08
CA LEU A 313 24.88 -10.77 10.87
C LEU A 313 25.04 -10.40 12.35
N GLN A 314 25.12 -9.11 12.68
CA GLN A 314 25.23 -8.61 14.06
C GLN A 314 23.87 -8.41 14.74
N TYR A 315 22.76 -8.47 14.00
CA TYR A 315 21.42 -8.35 14.56
C TYR A 315 20.90 -9.71 15.03
N GLU A 316 20.44 -9.77 16.29
CA GLU A 316 19.80 -10.98 16.83
C GLU A 316 18.41 -11.16 16.20
N CYS A 317 18.36 -11.83 15.08
CA CYS A 317 17.14 -12.05 14.31
C CYS A 317 16.57 -13.44 14.58
N CYS A 318 15.24 -13.65 14.62
CA CYS A 318 14.22 -12.61 14.62
C CYS A 318 13.29 -12.88 15.80
N THR A 319 12.76 -11.84 16.41
CA THR A 319 12.01 -11.95 17.67
C THR A 319 10.62 -11.36 17.62
N PHE A 320 10.24 -10.69 16.50
CA PHE A 320 8.91 -10.13 16.34
C PHE A 320 7.85 -11.23 16.25
N ARG A 321 6.71 -10.95 16.86
CA ARG A 321 5.53 -11.81 16.84
C ARG A 321 4.36 -11.05 16.24
N GLY A 322 3.86 -11.52 15.10
CA GLY A 322 2.60 -11.07 14.54
C GLY A 322 1.43 -11.33 15.50
N GLY A 323 0.31 -10.68 15.27
CA GLY A 323 -0.86 -10.86 16.12
C GLY A 323 -1.93 -9.79 15.96
N VAL A 324 -2.89 -9.80 16.88
CA VAL A 324 -3.95 -8.80 16.99
C VAL A 324 -4.07 -8.34 18.44
N ILE A 325 -4.30 -7.05 18.61
CA ILE A 325 -4.62 -6.46 19.90
C ILE A 325 -5.99 -5.79 19.83
N ALA A 326 -6.79 -5.94 20.88
CA ALA A 326 -8.08 -5.29 21.04
C ALA A 326 -8.03 -4.25 22.16
N TYR A 327 -8.51 -3.05 21.85
CA TYR A 327 -8.64 -1.95 22.80
C TYR A 327 -10.12 -1.57 23.01
N ALA A 328 -10.45 -1.17 24.24
CA ALA A 328 -11.68 -0.42 24.48
C ALA A 328 -11.59 0.94 23.75
N ALA A 329 -12.39 1.14 22.71
CA ALA A 329 -12.24 2.22 21.75
C ALA A 329 -12.19 3.61 22.40
N ARG A 330 -13.03 3.90 23.39
CA ARG A 330 -13.10 5.23 24.04
C ARG A 330 -11.93 5.53 24.98
N SER A 331 -11.30 4.51 25.60
CA SER A 331 -10.26 4.70 26.62
C SER A 331 -8.88 4.25 26.21
N GLY A 332 -8.76 3.48 25.14
CA GLY A 332 -7.52 2.84 24.74
C GLY A 332 -7.02 1.79 25.76
N LYS A 333 -7.91 1.29 26.66
CA LYS A 333 -7.55 0.19 27.56
C LYS A 333 -7.43 -1.10 26.76
N GLU A 334 -6.32 -1.80 26.88
CA GLU A 334 -6.15 -3.13 26.30
C GLU A 334 -7.16 -4.11 26.91
N LEU A 335 -7.90 -4.80 26.05
CA LEU A 335 -8.86 -5.83 26.44
C LEU A 335 -8.23 -7.21 26.34
N TRP A 336 -7.56 -7.48 25.25
CA TRP A 336 -6.80 -8.70 25.01
C TRP A 336 -5.75 -8.50 23.90
N ARG A 337 -4.78 -9.40 23.89
CA ARG A 337 -3.73 -9.52 22.88
C ARG A 337 -3.53 -10.99 22.53
N SER A 338 -3.46 -11.29 21.24
CA SER A 338 -3.21 -12.64 20.75
C SER A 338 -2.11 -12.61 19.71
N PHE A 339 -1.17 -13.54 19.81
CA PHE A 339 -0.05 -13.66 18.90
C PHE A 339 -0.25 -14.82 17.92
N THR A 340 0.29 -14.68 16.72
CA THR A 340 0.27 -15.71 15.67
C THR A 340 1.36 -16.75 15.84
N VAL A 341 2.43 -16.43 16.55
CA VAL A 341 3.55 -17.35 16.83
C VAL A 341 3.87 -17.39 18.31
N ASP A 342 4.44 -18.52 18.75
CA ASP A 342 4.92 -18.68 20.13
C ASP A 342 6.09 -17.74 20.45
N PRO A 343 6.41 -17.52 21.75
CA PRO A 343 7.59 -16.75 22.14
C PRO A 343 8.86 -17.34 21.51
N PRO A 344 9.69 -16.51 20.85
CA PRO A 344 10.89 -16.99 20.19
C PRO A 344 11.92 -17.52 21.19
N LYS A 345 12.69 -18.51 20.75
CA LYS A 345 13.79 -19.12 21.52
C LYS A 345 15.06 -19.11 20.68
N ILE A 346 16.21 -19.12 21.33
CA ILE A 346 17.50 -19.24 20.66
C ILE A 346 17.58 -20.61 19.97
N GLN A 347 17.83 -20.57 18.64
CA GLN A 347 17.99 -21.75 17.79
C GLN A 347 19.46 -22.07 17.49
N GLY A 348 20.38 -21.29 18.02
CA GLY A 348 21.81 -21.40 17.77
C GLY A 348 22.43 -20.05 17.47
N LYS A 349 23.63 -20.06 16.88
CA LYS A 349 24.35 -18.84 16.48
C LYS A 349 24.65 -18.83 14.98
N ASN A 350 24.79 -17.63 14.44
CA ASN A 350 25.28 -17.44 13.07
C ASN A 350 26.82 -17.48 13.00
N ALA A 351 27.39 -17.27 11.80
CA ALA A 351 28.83 -17.35 11.56
C ALA A 351 29.68 -16.34 12.36
N VAL A 352 29.08 -15.23 12.83
CA VAL A 352 29.77 -14.20 13.63
C VAL A 352 29.46 -14.32 15.13
N GLY A 353 28.76 -15.37 15.55
CA GLY A 353 28.47 -15.67 16.96
C GLY A 353 27.20 -15.00 17.51
N THR A 354 26.40 -14.32 16.70
CA THR A 354 25.13 -13.70 17.09
C THR A 354 24.02 -14.75 17.21
N ASN A 355 23.16 -14.63 18.21
CA ASN A 355 22.07 -15.57 18.42
C ASN A 355 21.03 -15.48 17.28
N LYS A 356 20.57 -16.65 16.83
CA LYS A 356 19.42 -16.82 15.95
C LYS A 356 18.19 -17.18 16.77
N TRP A 357 17.08 -16.49 16.53
CA TRP A 357 15.84 -16.69 17.26
C TRP A 357 14.71 -17.16 16.33
N ALA A 358 13.83 -18.02 16.83
CA ALA A 358 12.62 -18.48 16.16
C ALA A 358 11.63 -19.11 17.18
N PRO A 359 10.33 -19.24 16.82
CA PRO A 359 9.68 -18.71 15.63
C PRO A 359 9.52 -17.19 15.67
N SER A 360 9.37 -16.56 14.52
CA SER A 360 9.14 -15.11 14.40
C SER A 360 8.35 -14.79 13.13
N GLY A 361 7.85 -13.57 12.99
CA GLY A 361 7.07 -13.17 11.83
C GLY A 361 5.59 -13.52 11.97
N ALA A 362 5.00 -14.08 10.92
CA ALA A 362 3.56 -14.31 10.75
C ALA A 362 2.78 -13.01 11.08
N ALA A 363 3.27 -11.89 10.53
CA ALA A 363 2.79 -10.54 10.79
C ALA A 363 1.37 -10.34 10.27
N VAL A 364 0.56 -9.56 10.99
CA VAL A 364 -0.78 -9.15 10.55
C VAL A 364 -0.68 -7.71 10.07
N TRP A 365 -0.46 -7.54 8.76
CA TRP A 365 -0.20 -6.25 8.16
C TRP A 365 -1.33 -5.70 7.28
N SER A 366 -2.46 -6.42 7.24
CA SER A 366 -3.73 -6.01 6.63
C SER A 366 -4.87 -5.97 7.66
N ALA A 367 -5.96 -5.25 7.34
CA ALA A 367 -7.07 -5.02 8.27
C ALA A 367 -7.85 -6.31 8.57
N PRO A 368 -8.19 -6.61 9.83
CA PRO A 368 -9.07 -7.71 10.16
C PRO A 368 -10.48 -7.53 9.58
N ALA A 369 -11.12 -8.62 9.13
CA ALA A 369 -12.55 -8.63 8.81
C ALA A 369 -13.36 -9.13 10.00
N ILE A 370 -14.49 -8.51 10.29
CA ILE A 370 -15.38 -8.87 11.42
C ILE A 370 -16.57 -9.66 10.94
N ASP A 371 -16.74 -10.84 11.51
CA ASP A 371 -17.95 -11.66 11.39
C ASP A 371 -18.85 -11.43 12.60
N VAL A 372 -19.90 -10.66 12.40
CA VAL A 372 -20.84 -10.27 13.45
C VAL A 372 -21.66 -11.48 13.91
N ASP A 373 -22.05 -12.34 12.98
CA ASP A 373 -22.94 -13.47 13.23
C ASP A 373 -22.20 -14.59 14.00
N ARG A 374 -20.96 -14.91 13.58
CA ARG A 374 -20.13 -15.95 14.22
C ARG A 374 -19.30 -15.44 15.39
N LYS A 375 -19.34 -14.12 15.67
CA LYS A 375 -18.57 -13.44 16.73
C LYS A 375 -17.08 -13.76 16.63
N GLN A 376 -16.54 -13.63 15.43
CA GLN A 376 -15.13 -13.88 15.15
C GLN A 376 -14.56 -12.81 14.20
N LEU A 377 -13.25 -12.76 14.12
CA LEU A 377 -12.53 -11.95 13.16
C LEU A 377 -11.64 -12.85 12.30
N TYR A 378 -11.40 -12.42 11.07
CA TYR A 378 -10.48 -13.07 10.14
C TYR A 378 -9.28 -12.16 9.89
N ILE A 379 -8.09 -12.74 9.91
CA ILE A 379 -6.82 -12.06 9.60
C ILE A 379 -6.08 -12.81 8.52
N GLY A 380 -5.30 -12.07 7.72
CA GLY A 380 -4.25 -12.62 6.87
C GLY A 380 -2.90 -12.47 7.57
N THR A 381 -2.02 -13.45 7.41
CA THR A 381 -0.66 -13.39 7.94
C THR A 381 0.38 -13.46 6.82
N GLY A 382 1.54 -12.85 7.07
CA GLY A 382 2.72 -13.02 6.25
C GLY A 382 3.56 -14.23 6.67
N ASP A 383 4.73 -14.32 6.09
CA ASP A 383 5.72 -15.36 6.28
C ASP A 383 6.35 -15.38 7.69
N ASN A 384 7.14 -16.42 7.97
CA ASN A 384 8.06 -16.41 9.09
C ASN A 384 9.40 -15.77 8.69
N TYR A 385 10.03 -15.01 9.59
CA TYR A 385 11.32 -14.35 9.32
C TYR A 385 12.53 -15.23 9.61
N SER A 386 12.34 -16.30 10.37
CA SER A 386 13.37 -17.25 10.81
C SER A 386 12.81 -18.66 11.02
N ARG A 387 13.66 -19.67 10.80
CA ARG A 387 13.29 -21.09 10.97
C ARG A 387 13.40 -21.57 12.42
N PRO A 388 12.52 -22.46 12.87
CA PRO A 388 11.53 -23.20 12.10
C PRO A 388 10.29 -22.36 11.73
N SER A 389 9.62 -22.75 10.61
CA SER A 389 8.32 -22.20 10.20
C SER A 389 7.20 -22.62 11.17
N THR A 390 6.09 -21.90 11.11
CA THR A 390 4.87 -22.17 11.88
C THR A 390 3.68 -22.47 10.98
N ALA A 391 2.67 -23.12 11.51
CA ALA A 391 1.41 -23.36 10.78
C ALA A 391 0.52 -22.11 10.62
N THR A 392 0.98 -20.98 11.13
CA THR A 392 0.26 -19.70 11.17
C THR A 392 0.84 -18.63 10.24
N SER A 393 1.99 -18.92 9.56
CA SER A 393 2.47 -18.07 8.46
C SER A 393 1.64 -18.32 7.21
N ASP A 394 1.54 -17.31 6.36
CA ASP A 394 0.84 -17.39 5.05
C ASP A 394 -0.55 -17.99 5.14
N SER A 395 -1.29 -17.52 6.12
CA SER A 395 -2.54 -18.12 6.57
C SER A 395 -3.69 -17.13 6.62
N ILE A 396 -4.91 -17.64 6.40
CA ILE A 396 -6.13 -17.00 6.88
C ILE A 396 -6.49 -17.66 8.21
N ILE A 397 -6.67 -16.83 9.23
CA ILE A 397 -6.91 -17.28 10.60
C ILE A 397 -8.22 -16.69 11.12
N ALA A 398 -9.09 -17.53 11.68
CA ALA A 398 -10.24 -17.06 12.45
C ALA A 398 -9.93 -17.00 13.93
N MET A 399 -10.30 -15.88 14.57
CA MET A 399 -10.09 -15.64 16.00
C MET A 399 -11.42 -15.25 16.65
N ASP A 400 -11.61 -15.59 17.90
CA ASP A 400 -12.77 -15.17 18.68
C ASP A 400 -12.71 -13.67 19.00
N LEU A 401 -13.81 -12.92 18.79
CA LEU A 401 -13.87 -11.48 19.05
C LEU A 401 -13.69 -11.12 20.52
N LYS A 402 -14.07 -12.01 21.44
CA LYS A 402 -14.09 -11.72 22.87
C LYS A 402 -12.70 -11.79 23.51
N ASP A 403 -11.90 -12.79 23.10
CA ASP A 403 -10.64 -13.11 23.79
C ASP A 403 -9.45 -13.37 22.84
N GLY A 404 -9.66 -13.26 21.52
CA GLY A 404 -8.62 -13.43 20.51
C GLY A 404 -8.13 -14.88 20.33
N LYS A 405 -8.82 -15.89 20.88
CA LYS A 405 -8.42 -17.28 20.67
C LYS A 405 -8.59 -17.71 19.22
N ILE A 406 -7.57 -18.36 18.67
CA ILE A 406 -7.60 -18.96 17.35
C ILE A 406 -8.63 -20.09 17.32
N LYS A 407 -9.57 -20.03 16.38
CA LYS A 407 -10.62 -21.03 16.15
C LYS A 407 -10.20 -22.04 15.08
N TRP A 408 -9.69 -21.53 13.97
CA TRP A 408 -9.14 -22.34 12.88
C TRP A 408 -8.07 -21.55 12.12
N VAL A 409 -7.23 -22.31 11.39
CA VAL A 409 -6.15 -21.79 10.54
C VAL A 409 -6.26 -22.49 9.18
N TYR A 410 -6.25 -21.71 8.11
CA TYR A 410 -6.02 -22.19 6.75
C TYR A 410 -4.67 -21.66 6.26
N GLN A 411 -3.65 -22.52 6.25
CA GLN A 411 -2.33 -22.20 5.73
C GLN A 411 -2.27 -22.50 4.21
N ALA A 412 -2.04 -21.45 3.41
CA ALA A 412 -1.99 -21.56 1.96
C ALA A 412 -0.59 -21.96 1.44
N THR A 413 0.47 -21.42 2.03
CA THR A 413 1.86 -21.72 1.71
C THR A 413 2.54 -22.28 2.96
N LYS A 414 3.05 -23.49 2.86
CA LYS A 414 3.79 -24.14 3.95
C LYS A 414 5.27 -23.85 3.82
N ASP A 415 5.95 -23.81 4.96
CA ASP A 415 7.41 -23.63 5.04
C ASP A 415 7.93 -22.33 4.41
N ASP A 416 7.07 -21.31 4.28
CA ASP A 416 7.49 -19.99 3.87
C ASP A 416 8.23 -19.30 5.02
N VAL A 417 9.52 -19.14 4.81
CA VAL A 417 10.41 -18.44 5.74
C VAL A 417 11.36 -17.59 4.92
N TRP A 418 11.22 -16.27 5.07
CA TRP A 418 11.92 -15.32 4.23
C TRP A 418 12.34 -14.07 5.02
N ASN A 419 13.38 -13.38 4.57
CA ASN A 419 13.74 -12.03 4.96
C ASN A 419 14.55 -11.36 3.86
N THR A 420 14.78 -10.05 3.96
CA THR A 420 15.47 -9.25 2.91
C THR A 420 16.93 -9.65 2.66
N GLY A 421 17.56 -10.47 3.49
CA GLY A 421 18.83 -11.12 3.18
C GLY A 421 18.78 -11.94 1.89
N CYS A 422 17.59 -12.44 1.54
CA CYS A 422 17.34 -13.17 0.30
C CYS A 422 17.40 -12.28 -0.96
N LEU A 423 17.11 -10.98 -0.84
CA LEU A 423 17.08 -10.04 -1.98
C LEU A 423 18.44 -9.39 -2.26
N TRP A 424 19.16 -8.94 -1.24
CA TRP A 424 20.28 -8.02 -1.40
C TRP A 424 21.66 -8.68 -1.32
N GLY A 425 21.75 -9.95 -1.72
CA GLY A 425 23.04 -10.66 -1.80
C GLY A 425 23.67 -11.02 -0.45
N GLN A 426 22.96 -10.80 0.66
CA GLN A 426 23.38 -11.21 2.00
C GLN A 426 22.90 -12.63 2.30
N ARG A 427 23.27 -13.59 1.45
CA ARG A 427 22.78 -14.98 1.48
C ARG A 427 22.95 -15.68 2.82
N GLU A 428 23.95 -15.29 3.62
CA GLU A 428 24.17 -15.84 4.97
C GLU A 428 23.04 -15.51 5.96
N LEU A 429 22.20 -14.50 5.64
CA LEU A 429 21.06 -14.09 6.44
C LEU A 429 19.74 -14.67 5.91
N CYS A 430 19.71 -15.09 4.65
CA CYS A 430 18.54 -15.72 4.06
C CYS A 430 18.31 -17.09 4.72
N PRO A 431 17.09 -17.40 5.16
CA PRO A 431 16.76 -18.72 5.69
C PRO A 431 16.96 -19.82 4.66
N GLU A 432 17.51 -20.95 5.05
CA GLU A 432 17.66 -22.12 4.17
C GLU A 432 16.75 -23.29 4.64
N PRO A 433 15.89 -23.82 3.76
CA PRO A 433 15.59 -23.37 2.40
C PRO A 433 14.86 -22.03 2.37
N GLU A 434 15.13 -21.21 1.34
CA GLU A 434 14.46 -19.92 1.12
C GLU A 434 12.97 -20.14 0.80
N GLY A 435 12.08 -19.41 1.47
CA GLY A 435 10.66 -19.35 1.16
C GLY A 435 10.35 -18.38 0.02
N PRO A 436 9.15 -18.45 -0.58
CA PRO A 436 8.76 -17.60 -1.70
C PRO A 436 8.27 -16.20 -1.32
N ASP A 437 8.07 -15.87 -0.04
CA ASP A 437 7.47 -14.62 0.46
C ASP A 437 6.05 -14.41 -0.09
N PHE A 438 5.15 -15.35 0.19
CA PHE A 438 3.78 -15.35 -0.31
C PHE A 438 2.75 -14.93 0.74
N ASP A 439 2.90 -13.73 1.28
CA ASP A 439 1.99 -13.16 2.27
C ASP A 439 0.54 -13.05 1.79
N PHE A 440 -0.40 -13.13 2.74
CA PHE A 440 -1.75 -12.60 2.58
C PHE A 440 -1.75 -11.08 2.82
N GLY A 441 -1.34 -10.32 1.78
CA GLY A 441 -1.31 -8.87 1.80
C GLY A 441 -2.69 -8.24 1.74
N ALA A 442 -3.58 -8.79 0.91
CA ALA A 442 -4.97 -8.38 0.87
C ALA A 442 -5.69 -8.75 2.19
N ALA A 443 -6.39 -7.79 2.77
CA ALA A 443 -7.24 -8.07 3.92
C ALA A 443 -8.29 -9.14 3.57
N PRO A 444 -8.57 -10.10 4.45
CA PRO A 444 -9.65 -11.05 4.23
C PRO A 444 -10.98 -10.34 4.04
N VAL A 445 -11.80 -10.85 3.15
CA VAL A 445 -13.15 -10.36 2.88
C VAL A 445 -14.17 -11.41 3.30
N LEU A 446 -15.07 -11.10 4.22
CA LEU A 446 -16.26 -11.90 4.47
C LEU A 446 -17.37 -11.44 3.53
N ALA A 447 -17.64 -12.21 2.50
CA ALA A 447 -18.67 -11.92 1.51
C ALA A 447 -19.87 -12.83 1.68
N ARG A 448 -21.07 -12.27 1.49
CA ARG A 448 -22.34 -13.01 1.49
C ARG A 448 -22.91 -13.05 0.09
N ALA A 449 -23.10 -14.24 -0.42
CA ALA A 449 -23.75 -14.46 -1.71
C ALA A 449 -25.26 -14.15 -1.64
N ASP A 450 -25.87 -13.88 -2.78
CA ASP A 450 -27.33 -13.65 -2.87
C ASP A 450 -28.16 -14.85 -2.41
N SER A 451 -27.58 -16.06 -2.45
CA SER A 451 -28.14 -17.28 -1.86
C SER A 451 -28.15 -17.32 -0.33
N GLY A 452 -27.47 -16.36 0.32
CA GLY A 452 -27.26 -16.31 1.76
C GLY A 452 -26.02 -17.08 2.25
N ALA A 453 -25.25 -17.73 1.38
CA ALA A 453 -24.01 -18.39 1.74
C ALA A 453 -22.88 -17.39 2.02
N ASP A 454 -22.16 -17.59 3.12
CA ASP A 454 -20.99 -16.79 3.49
C ASP A 454 -19.71 -17.49 3.03
N ILE A 455 -18.79 -16.70 2.47
CA ILE A 455 -17.45 -17.12 2.05
C ILE A 455 -16.42 -16.14 2.61
N VAL A 456 -15.38 -16.64 3.25
CA VAL A 456 -14.17 -15.86 3.53
C VAL A 456 -13.26 -15.94 2.31
N VAL A 457 -13.00 -14.79 1.70
CA VAL A 457 -12.10 -14.68 0.54
C VAL A 457 -10.76 -14.16 1.02
N GLY A 458 -9.69 -14.89 0.71
CA GLY A 458 -8.30 -14.48 0.89
C GLY A 458 -7.60 -14.33 -0.44
N ALA A 459 -6.68 -13.38 -0.56
CA ALA A 459 -5.85 -13.23 -1.74
C ALA A 459 -4.38 -12.99 -1.34
N GLN A 460 -3.44 -13.52 -2.11
CA GLN A 460 -2.06 -13.73 -1.70
C GLN A 460 -1.07 -13.23 -2.77
N LYS A 461 0.13 -12.81 -2.36
CA LYS A 461 1.27 -12.49 -3.26
C LYS A 461 1.56 -13.60 -4.27
N SER A 462 1.23 -14.85 -3.96
CA SER A 462 1.32 -15.98 -4.92
C SER A 462 0.47 -15.82 -6.17
N GLY A 463 -0.42 -14.80 -6.23
CA GLY A 463 -1.38 -14.61 -7.30
C GLY A 463 -2.60 -15.56 -7.23
N TYR A 464 -2.76 -16.30 -6.15
CA TYR A 464 -3.96 -17.10 -5.88
C TYR A 464 -5.00 -16.35 -5.06
N VAL A 465 -6.26 -16.62 -5.36
CA VAL A 465 -7.44 -16.25 -4.57
C VAL A 465 -8.08 -17.51 -4.02
N TYR A 466 -8.51 -17.46 -2.78
CA TYR A 466 -9.04 -18.59 -2.03
C TYR A 466 -10.44 -18.27 -1.51
N GLY A 467 -11.40 -19.17 -1.70
CA GLY A 467 -12.70 -19.16 -1.03
C GLY A 467 -12.71 -20.21 0.08
N ILE A 468 -12.97 -19.78 1.31
CA ILE A 468 -12.82 -20.57 2.53
C ILE A 468 -14.15 -20.59 3.27
N ASN A 469 -14.52 -21.73 3.82
CA ASN A 469 -15.69 -21.89 4.66
C ASN A 469 -15.48 -21.16 6.00
N PRO A 470 -16.32 -20.17 6.39
CA PRO A 470 -16.13 -19.38 7.59
C PRO A 470 -16.28 -20.16 8.90
N ASP A 471 -17.01 -21.26 8.90
CA ASP A 471 -17.25 -22.09 10.08
C ASP A 471 -16.11 -23.04 10.39
N THR A 472 -15.46 -23.59 9.33
CA THR A 472 -14.51 -24.69 9.47
C THR A 472 -13.09 -24.36 9.05
N GLY A 473 -12.86 -23.26 8.31
CA GLY A 473 -11.57 -22.95 7.69
C GLY A 473 -11.20 -23.82 6.50
N GLN A 474 -12.13 -24.70 6.03
CA GLN A 474 -11.87 -25.56 4.89
C GLN A 474 -11.91 -24.79 3.57
N LEU A 475 -10.97 -25.11 2.67
CA LEU A 475 -10.94 -24.58 1.32
C LEU A 475 -12.15 -25.06 0.53
N ILE A 476 -12.90 -24.13 -0.08
CA ILE A 476 -13.99 -24.43 -1.02
C ILE A 476 -13.46 -24.40 -2.45
N TRP A 477 -12.73 -23.31 -2.80
CA TRP A 477 -12.12 -23.16 -4.12
C TRP A 477 -10.84 -22.33 -4.03
N LYS A 478 -9.96 -22.48 -5.03
CA LYS A 478 -8.82 -21.58 -5.26
C LYS A 478 -8.63 -21.33 -6.74
N THR A 479 -8.25 -20.10 -7.10
CA THR A 479 -8.07 -19.68 -8.49
C THR A 479 -6.77 -18.88 -8.64
N LYS A 480 -5.94 -19.27 -9.61
CA LYS A 480 -4.74 -18.53 -9.99
C LYS A 480 -5.14 -17.35 -10.88
N VAL A 481 -4.88 -16.13 -10.45
CA VAL A 481 -5.23 -14.89 -11.15
C VAL A 481 -3.99 -14.20 -11.69
N GLY A 482 -2.98 -13.99 -10.85
CA GLY A 482 -1.68 -13.39 -11.20
C GLY A 482 -0.56 -14.42 -11.34
N ARG A 483 0.60 -13.99 -11.86
CA ARG A 483 1.84 -14.76 -11.80
C ARG A 483 2.30 -14.94 -10.35
N GLY A 484 2.26 -13.84 -9.60
CA GLY A 484 2.77 -13.75 -8.25
C GLY A 484 4.27 -13.47 -8.20
N GLY A 485 4.77 -13.25 -7.00
CA GLY A 485 6.16 -12.93 -6.67
C GLY A 485 6.25 -12.21 -5.33
N THR A 486 7.46 -11.99 -4.83
CA THR A 486 7.76 -11.27 -3.57
C THR A 486 7.12 -9.87 -3.52
N THR A 487 7.07 -9.16 -4.67
CA THR A 487 6.46 -7.84 -4.81
C THR A 487 5.34 -7.80 -5.83
N GLY A 488 4.74 -8.96 -6.12
CA GLY A 488 3.72 -9.13 -7.14
C GLY A 488 2.46 -9.83 -6.64
N GLY A 489 1.63 -10.26 -7.57
CA GLY A 489 0.37 -10.94 -7.26
C GLY A 489 -0.71 -10.00 -6.75
N ILE A 490 -1.30 -10.31 -5.59
CA ILE A 490 -2.41 -9.55 -5.02
C ILE A 490 -2.00 -9.04 -3.66
N GLU A 491 -1.87 -7.71 -3.54
CA GLU A 491 -1.38 -7.06 -2.32
C GLU A 491 -2.51 -6.47 -1.47
N PHE A 492 -3.28 -5.50 -1.99
CA PHE A 492 -4.40 -4.88 -1.26
C PHE A 492 -5.72 -4.93 -2.02
N ALA A 493 -5.66 -5.26 -3.30
CA ALA A 493 -6.75 -5.07 -4.25
C ALA A 493 -7.76 -6.23 -4.25
N LEU A 494 -8.60 -6.29 -3.22
CA LEU A 494 -9.67 -7.26 -3.07
C LEU A 494 -10.97 -6.56 -2.66
N ALA A 495 -12.08 -6.87 -3.33
CA ALA A 495 -13.40 -6.37 -2.97
C ALA A 495 -14.48 -7.38 -3.37
N SER A 496 -15.69 -7.26 -2.81
CA SER A 496 -16.81 -8.14 -3.15
C SER A 496 -18.14 -7.40 -3.12
N ALA A 497 -18.96 -7.65 -4.11
CA ALA A 497 -20.35 -7.23 -4.14
C ALA A 497 -21.20 -8.33 -4.79
N HIS A 498 -22.38 -8.60 -4.23
CA HIS A 498 -23.26 -9.67 -4.68
C HIS A 498 -22.52 -11.03 -4.81
N ASN A 499 -22.68 -11.72 -5.94
CA ASN A 499 -22.02 -13.00 -6.21
C ASN A 499 -20.65 -12.83 -6.86
N SER A 500 -20.00 -11.66 -6.75
CA SER A 500 -18.73 -11.37 -7.41
C SER A 500 -17.62 -11.01 -6.43
N VAL A 501 -16.43 -11.51 -6.71
CA VAL A 501 -15.16 -11.09 -6.11
C VAL A 501 -14.36 -10.34 -7.17
N PHE A 502 -13.90 -9.14 -6.85
CA PHE A 502 -13.07 -8.31 -7.72
C PHE A 502 -11.64 -8.31 -7.19
N VAL A 503 -10.71 -8.53 -8.11
CA VAL A 503 -9.29 -8.77 -7.78
C VAL A 503 -8.42 -7.92 -8.67
N GLY A 504 -7.62 -7.04 -8.07
CA GLY A 504 -6.55 -6.33 -8.76
C GLY A 504 -5.23 -7.07 -8.64
N VAL A 505 -4.50 -7.17 -9.74
CA VAL A 505 -3.19 -7.81 -9.81
C VAL A 505 -2.14 -6.78 -10.19
N VAL A 506 -1.01 -6.81 -9.49
CA VAL A 506 0.14 -5.94 -9.70
C VAL A 506 1.39 -6.74 -10.13
N ASP A 507 1.22 -7.80 -10.86
CA ASP A 507 2.36 -8.61 -11.29
C ASP A 507 3.52 -7.75 -11.80
N PHE A 508 4.64 -7.84 -11.10
CA PHE A 508 5.86 -7.09 -11.35
C PHE A 508 6.96 -8.06 -11.77
N ASP A 509 7.83 -7.63 -12.69
CA ASP A 509 9.00 -8.42 -13.07
C ASP A 509 10.12 -8.22 -12.04
N ASP A 510 10.26 -9.19 -11.15
CA ASP A 510 11.27 -9.24 -10.09
C ASP A 510 12.64 -9.75 -10.58
N GLY A 511 12.79 -9.97 -11.88
CA GLY A 511 13.99 -10.55 -12.50
C GLY A 511 14.18 -12.05 -12.24
N LYS A 512 13.29 -12.69 -11.49
CA LYS A 512 13.29 -14.16 -11.31
C LYS A 512 12.71 -14.82 -12.55
N GLN A 513 13.35 -15.87 -13.03
CA GLN A 513 12.82 -16.64 -14.15
C GLN A 513 11.53 -17.37 -13.72
N SER A 514 10.45 -17.08 -14.42
CA SER A 514 9.18 -17.80 -14.27
C SER A 514 8.64 -18.20 -15.63
N PRO A 515 8.14 -19.41 -15.81
CA PRO A 515 7.49 -19.84 -17.05
C PRO A 515 6.12 -19.14 -17.24
N GLU A 516 5.55 -18.57 -16.19
CA GLU A 516 4.27 -17.90 -16.26
C GLU A 516 4.43 -16.42 -16.68
N PRO A 517 3.59 -15.92 -17.61
CA PRO A 517 3.59 -14.52 -17.98
C PRO A 517 3.05 -13.64 -16.85
N LEU A 518 3.45 -12.37 -16.83
CA LEU A 518 2.83 -11.34 -16.01
C LEU A 518 1.36 -11.15 -16.42
N ARG A 519 0.50 -10.95 -15.44
CA ARG A 519 -0.96 -10.77 -15.64
C ARG A 519 -1.48 -9.58 -14.83
N PRO A 520 -0.87 -8.37 -14.93
CA PRO A 520 -1.41 -7.22 -14.23
C PRO A 520 -2.80 -6.87 -14.75
N GLY A 521 -3.66 -6.33 -13.89
CA GLY A 521 -4.98 -5.87 -14.29
C GLY A 521 -6.10 -6.19 -13.32
N LEU A 522 -7.35 -6.06 -13.78
CA LEU A 522 -8.57 -6.25 -13.00
C LEU A 522 -9.31 -7.52 -13.43
N TYR A 523 -9.74 -8.29 -12.45
CA TYR A 523 -10.42 -9.58 -12.68
C TYR A 523 -11.67 -9.68 -11.80
N SER A 524 -12.69 -10.37 -12.30
CA SER A 524 -13.87 -10.75 -11.52
C SER A 524 -14.03 -12.25 -11.49
N LEU A 525 -14.27 -12.79 -10.29
CA LEU A 525 -14.53 -14.19 -10.03
C LEU A 525 -15.94 -14.34 -9.45
N ASP A 526 -16.57 -15.46 -9.74
CA ASP A 526 -17.79 -15.89 -9.06
C ASP A 526 -17.48 -16.26 -7.61
N LEU A 527 -18.21 -15.71 -6.67
CA LEU A 527 -17.97 -15.85 -5.23
C LEU A 527 -18.05 -17.29 -4.74
N LEU A 528 -18.98 -18.08 -5.28
CA LEU A 528 -19.24 -19.44 -4.81
C LEU A 528 -18.31 -20.49 -5.41
N THR A 529 -17.83 -20.25 -6.63
CA THR A 529 -17.08 -21.24 -7.41
C THR A 529 -15.64 -20.86 -7.74
N GLY A 530 -15.28 -19.59 -7.57
CA GLY A 530 -13.98 -19.05 -7.97
C GLY A 530 -13.75 -19.01 -9.48
N LYS A 531 -14.76 -19.28 -10.31
CA LYS A 531 -14.63 -19.17 -11.77
C LYS A 531 -14.60 -17.72 -12.21
N TYR A 532 -13.87 -17.45 -13.33
CA TYR A 532 -13.86 -16.10 -13.90
C TYR A 532 -15.23 -15.71 -14.45
N ASN A 533 -15.71 -14.53 -14.03
CA ASN A 533 -16.78 -13.84 -14.70
C ASN A 533 -16.23 -13.11 -15.93
N TRP A 534 -15.15 -12.34 -15.73
CA TRP A 534 -14.46 -11.60 -16.78
C TRP A 534 -13.00 -11.30 -16.40
N LYS A 535 -12.20 -10.84 -17.38
CA LYS A 535 -10.80 -10.47 -17.25
C LYS A 535 -10.53 -9.15 -17.97
N ARG A 536 -9.79 -8.26 -17.36
CA ARG A 536 -9.32 -7.00 -17.95
C ARG A 536 -7.83 -6.83 -17.63
N PRO A 537 -6.94 -7.43 -18.44
CA PRO A 537 -5.52 -7.25 -18.29
C PRO A 537 -5.12 -5.82 -18.64
N ASP A 538 -4.19 -5.26 -17.87
CA ASP A 538 -3.54 -3.99 -18.17
C ASP A 538 -2.40 -4.18 -19.17
N SER A 539 -2.08 -3.11 -19.91
CA SER A 539 -1.02 -3.10 -20.92
C SER A 539 0.03 -2.04 -20.61
N TRP A 540 1.28 -2.31 -20.96
CA TRP A 540 2.36 -1.32 -20.90
C TRP A 540 2.13 -0.09 -21.79
N GLU A 541 1.25 -0.17 -22.77
CA GLU A 541 0.84 0.95 -23.62
C GLU A 541 0.22 2.10 -22.81
N THR A 542 -0.43 1.78 -21.67
CA THR A 542 -1.02 2.79 -20.78
C THR A 542 0.03 3.69 -20.15
N CYS A 543 1.26 3.23 -20.05
CA CYS A 543 2.39 4.02 -19.55
C CYS A 543 2.82 5.14 -20.51
N ARG A 544 2.51 5.06 -21.81
CA ARG A 544 2.86 6.09 -22.81
C ARG A 544 4.33 6.53 -22.78
N GLY A 545 5.24 5.60 -22.46
CA GLY A 545 6.67 5.88 -22.33
C GLY A 545 7.08 6.63 -21.05
N ARG A 546 6.17 6.83 -20.10
CA ARG A 546 6.48 7.43 -18.80
C ARG A 546 7.46 6.57 -18.01
N ARG A 547 8.41 7.21 -17.36
CA ARG A 547 9.26 6.56 -16.35
C ARG A 547 8.46 6.35 -15.06
N LEU A 548 8.87 5.40 -14.23
CA LEU A 548 8.20 5.06 -12.97
C LEU A 548 6.71 4.71 -13.18
N CYS A 549 6.44 3.97 -14.24
CA CYS A 549 5.11 3.51 -14.59
C CYS A 549 5.14 1.99 -14.78
N ILE A 550 4.31 1.30 -14.04
CA ILE A 550 4.13 -0.15 -14.10
C ILE A 550 2.62 -0.40 -14.15
N PRO A 551 2.10 -1.09 -15.17
CA PRO A 551 0.67 -1.41 -15.22
C PRO A 551 0.28 -2.38 -14.11
N GLY A 552 -0.92 -2.24 -13.58
CA GLY A 552 -1.47 -3.11 -12.55
C GLY A 552 -2.21 -2.36 -11.44
N ILE A 553 -2.72 -3.11 -10.48
CA ILE A 553 -3.51 -2.57 -9.38
C ILE A 553 -2.93 -3.07 -8.06
N TYR A 554 -2.32 -2.13 -7.32
CA TYR A 554 -1.75 -2.36 -6.00
C TYR A 554 -2.65 -1.84 -4.87
N ALA A 555 -3.40 -0.76 -5.14
CA ALA A 555 -4.30 -0.12 -4.20
C ALA A 555 -5.55 -0.96 -3.93
N ALA A 556 -6.17 -0.78 -2.76
CA ALA A 556 -7.46 -1.38 -2.47
C ALA A 556 -8.52 -0.92 -3.48
N LEU A 557 -9.46 -1.80 -3.79
CA LEU A 557 -10.59 -1.52 -4.68
C LEU A 557 -11.76 -0.92 -3.89
N THR A 558 -12.62 -0.18 -4.58
CA THR A 558 -13.96 0.14 -4.09
C THR A 558 -14.98 -0.32 -5.10
N VAL A 559 -16.09 -0.90 -4.64
CA VAL A 559 -17.15 -1.40 -5.51
C VAL A 559 -18.50 -0.82 -5.11
N THR A 560 -19.35 -0.59 -6.10
CA THR A 560 -20.79 -0.39 -5.94
C THR A 560 -21.53 -1.58 -6.54
N SER A 561 -22.85 -1.58 -6.52
CA SER A 561 -23.61 -2.65 -7.18
C SER A 561 -23.36 -2.68 -8.70
N GLN A 562 -22.94 -1.56 -9.29
CA GLN A 562 -22.82 -1.40 -10.75
C GLN A 562 -21.38 -1.23 -11.24
N MET A 563 -20.43 -0.82 -10.38
CA MET A 563 -19.11 -0.36 -10.80
C MET A 563 -18.00 -0.85 -9.89
N VAL A 564 -16.80 -0.99 -10.47
CA VAL A 564 -15.54 -1.20 -9.76
C VAL A 564 -14.65 0.01 -9.99
N ILE A 565 -14.20 0.64 -8.91
CA ILE A 565 -13.32 1.79 -8.91
C ILE A 565 -11.92 1.32 -8.53
N ALA A 566 -10.95 1.53 -9.43
CA ALA A 566 -9.59 1.07 -9.30
C ALA A 566 -8.59 2.21 -9.53
N GLY A 567 -7.74 2.46 -8.55
CA GLY A 567 -6.54 3.28 -8.71
C GLY A 567 -5.37 2.41 -9.14
N ASN A 568 -4.78 2.70 -10.29
CA ASN A 568 -3.76 1.87 -10.88
C ASN A 568 -2.34 2.39 -10.62
N THR A 569 -1.37 1.50 -10.69
CA THR A 569 0.06 1.82 -10.53
C THR A 569 0.65 2.55 -11.73
N ASP A 570 -0.02 2.54 -12.88
CA ASP A 570 0.33 3.32 -14.06
C ASP A 570 -0.11 4.80 -13.99
N GLY A 571 -0.72 5.21 -12.87
CA GLY A 571 -1.16 6.59 -12.63
C GLY A 571 -2.57 6.91 -13.14
N TRP A 572 -3.31 5.92 -13.62
CA TRP A 572 -4.70 6.09 -14.02
C TRP A 572 -5.67 5.71 -12.90
N LEU A 573 -6.71 6.49 -12.74
CA LEU A 573 -7.92 6.12 -12.01
C LEU A 573 -8.94 5.62 -13.04
N ARG A 574 -9.46 4.40 -12.84
CA ARG A 574 -10.40 3.76 -13.76
C ARG A 574 -11.66 3.32 -13.04
N ILE A 575 -12.80 3.48 -13.69
CA ILE A 575 -14.09 2.98 -13.25
C ILE A 575 -14.61 2.01 -14.29
N HIS A 576 -14.85 0.79 -13.88
CA HIS A 576 -15.30 -0.31 -14.73
C HIS A 576 -16.72 -0.74 -14.38
N ASP A 577 -17.44 -1.24 -15.36
CA ASP A 577 -18.70 -1.94 -15.17
C ASP A 577 -18.47 -3.23 -14.35
N ALA A 578 -19.18 -3.41 -13.25
CA ALA A 578 -18.99 -4.56 -12.37
C ALA A 578 -19.38 -5.89 -13.03
N ALA A 579 -20.37 -5.89 -13.92
CA ALA A 579 -20.86 -7.10 -14.58
C ALA A 579 -20.00 -7.54 -15.76
N THR A 580 -19.41 -6.59 -16.52
CA THR A 580 -18.70 -6.88 -17.78
C THR A 580 -17.22 -6.54 -17.75
N GLY A 581 -16.79 -5.73 -16.77
CA GLY A 581 -15.45 -5.16 -16.70
C GLY A 581 -15.18 -4.08 -17.76
N GLU A 582 -16.17 -3.62 -18.52
CA GLU A 582 -16.00 -2.55 -19.50
C GLU A 582 -15.59 -1.24 -18.82
N LEU A 583 -14.68 -0.48 -19.45
CA LEU A 583 -14.25 0.82 -18.94
C LEU A 583 -15.35 1.86 -19.15
N LEU A 584 -15.85 2.45 -18.07
CA LEU A 584 -16.90 3.46 -18.07
C LEU A 584 -16.34 4.88 -18.01
N TRP A 585 -15.26 5.07 -17.25
CA TRP A 585 -14.63 6.37 -17.04
C TRP A 585 -13.18 6.19 -16.59
N HIS A 586 -12.33 7.17 -16.93
CA HIS A 586 -10.94 7.20 -16.48
C HIS A 586 -10.42 8.63 -16.34
N TYR A 587 -9.37 8.79 -15.51
CA TYR A 587 -8.67 10.05 -15.30
C TYR A 587 -7.17 9.81 -15.14
N ASP A 588 -6.34 10.59 -15.82
CA ASP A 588 -4.88 10.55 -15.65
C ASP A 588 -4.49 11.40 -14.45
N MET A 589 -4.18 10.75 -13.32
CA MET A 589 -3.82 11.43 -12.08
C MET A 589 -2.44 12.08 -12.13
N THR A 590 -1.61 11.75 -13.11
CA THR A 590 -0.25 12.30 -13.24
C THR A 590 -0.21 13.68 -13.85
N GLU A 591 -1.32 14.13 -14.43
CA GLU A 591 -1.44 15.47 -14.96
C GLU A 591 -1.45 16.52 -13.83
N PRO A 592 -0.73 17.65 -13.97
CA PRO A 592 -0.73 18.70 -12.99
C PRO A 592 -2.12 19.32 -12.78
N VAL A 593 -2.46 19.62 -11.54
CA VAL A 593 -3.72 20.27 -11.17
C VAL A 593 -3.47 21.47 -10.27
N THR A 594 -4.24 22.52 -10.45
CA THR A 594 -4.23 23.67 -9.55
C THR A 594 -4.88 23.31 -8.22
N THR A 595 -4.22 23.61 -7.10
CA THR A 595 -4.72 23.31 -5.76
C THR A 595 -5.49 24.48 -5.13
N VAL A 596 -6.38 24.19 -4.18
CA VAL A 596 -7.14 25.22 -3.45
C VAL A 596 -6.26 26.15 -2.60
N GLY A 597 -5.03 25.71 -2.27
CA GLY A 597 -4.03 26.54 -1.57
C GLY A 597 -3.18 27.42 -2.49
N GLY A 598 -3.40 27.32 -3.80
CA GLY A 598 -2.51 27.87 -4.83
C GLY A 598 -1.38 26.89 -5.18
N GLY A 599 -0.68 27.15 -6.28
CA GLY A 599 0.36 26.26 -6.82
C GLY A 599 -0.20 25.04 -7.54
N GLU A 600 0.69 24.25 -8.11
CA GLU A 600 0.37 23.03 -8.84
C GLU A 600 0.84 21.80 -8.07
N ALA A 601 0.02 20.74 -8.09
CA ALA A 601 0.37 19.42 -7.58
C ALA A 601 0.03 18.37 -8.65
N SER A 602 0.63 17.20 -8.55
CA SER A 602 0.24 16.06 -9.40
C SER A 602 0.03 14.82 -8.54
N GLY A 603 -0.91 14.01 -8.97
CA GLY A 603 -1.02 12.65 -8.47
C GLY A 603 0.04 11.74 -9.08
N GLY A 604 -0.14 10.45 -8.90
CA GLY A 604 0.77 9.43 -9.40
C GLY A 604 0.11 8.08 -9.34
N ALA A 605 0.91 7.04 -9.13
CA ALA A 605 0.40 5.70 -8.86
C ALA A 605 -0.49 5.71 -7.61
N MET A 606 -1.45 4.80 -7.55
CA MET A 606 -2.12 4.45 -6.30
C MET A 606 -1.61 3.11 -5.79
N GLY A 607 -1.42 3.00 -4.46
CA GLY A 607 -0.92 1.76 -3.86
C GLY A 607 -1.05 1.75 -2.33
N GLY A 608 -0.93 0.55 -1.76
CA GLY A 608 -1.14 0.33 -0.33
C GLY A 608 -2.62 0.27 0.06
N PRO A 609 -2.94 0.44 1.34
CA PRO A 609 -4.30 0.27 1.85
C PRO A 609 -5.24 1.45 1.52
N THR A 610 -4.92 2.29 0.53
CA THR A 610 -5.80 3.38 0.09
C THR A 610 -6.76 2.93 -0.99
N ALA A 611 -7.97 3.48 -1.00
CA ALA A 611 -8.95 3.33 -2.05
C ALA A 611 -9.64 4.67 -2.33
N ALA A 612 -10.23 4.81 -3.50
CA ALA A 612 -11.11 5.93 -3.79
C ALA A 612 -12.44 5.78 -3.05
N VAL A 613 -12.97 6.87 -2.49
CA VAL A 613 -14.19 6.87 -1.66
C VAL A 613 -15.32 7.60 -2.38
N PRO A 614 -16.32 6.87 -2.93
CA PRO A 614 -17.50 7.48 -3.53
C PRO A 614 -18.53 7.85 -2.45
N LEU A 615 -19.06 9.08 -2.52
CA LEU A 615 -20.06 9.58 -1.58
C LEU A 615 -20.89 10.71 -2.18
N ASP A 616 -22.22 10.56 -2.23
CA ASP A 616 -23.18 11.59 -2.68
C ASP A 616 -22.80 12.24 -4.03
N GLY A 617 -22.45 11.40 -5.02
CA GLY A 617 -22.05 11.83 -6.35
C GLY A 617 -20.62 12.39 -6.45
N LYS A 618 -19.87 12.39 -5.34
CA LYS A 618 -18.46 12.75 -5.31
C LYS A 618 -17.57 11.51 -5.30
N LEU A 619 -16.32 11.69 -5.75
CA LEU A 619 -15.28 10.67 -5.65
C LEU A 619 -14.03 11.32 -5.03
N ILE A 620 -13.63 10.83 -3.87
CA ILE A 620 -12.48 11.32 -3.10
C ILE A 620 -11.31 10.38 -3.36
N VAL A 621 -10.20 10.91 -3.86
CA VAL A 621 -9.07 10.11 -4.35
C VAL A 621 -7.76 10.61 -3.76
N PRO A 622 -7.24 9.98 -2.71
CA PRO A 622 -5.85 10.19 -2.30
C PRO A 622 -4.94 9.50 -3.32
N THR A 623 -3.89 10.18 -3.77
CA THR A 623 -3.02 9.66 -4.83
C THR A 623 -1.54 9.94 -4.58
N GLY A 624 -0.69 9.12 -5.17
CA GLY A 624 0.73 9.09 -5.01
C GLY A 624 1.20 7.82 -4.32
N TYR A 625 2.14 7.11 -4.96
CA TYR A 625 2.78 5.93 -4.37
C TYR A 625 4.28 5.91 -4.70
N GLY A 626 4.99 7.01 -4.37
CA GLY A 626 6.43 7.13 -4.60
C GLY A 626 7.24 6.14 -3.77
N MET A 627 7.16 4.87 -4.12
CA MET A 627 7.96 3.77 -3.61
C MET A 627 8.50 2.95 -4.78
N ALA A 628 9.74 2.48 -4.66
CA ALA A 628 10.40 1.68 -5.69
C ALA A 628 10.28 2.33 -7.09
N GLN A 629 9.58 1.70 -8.02
CA GLN A 629 9.45 2.13 -9.41
C GLN A 629 8.08 2.77 -9.73
N TYR A 630 7.29 3.11 -8.71
CA TYR A 630 5.95 3.70 -8.89
C TYR A 630 6.00 5.23 -8.89
N ALA A 631 5.09 5.84 -9.65
CA ALA A 631 5.03 7.29 -9.78
C ALA A 631 4.67 7.96 -8.46
N PRO A 632 5.48 8.95 -8.01
CA PRO A 632 5.15 9.77 -6.85
C PRO A 632 3.94 10.65 -7.13
N GLY A 633 3.28 11.10 -6.05
CA GLY A 633 2.21 12.08 -6.08
C GLY A 633 1.93 12.59 -4.68
N ASN A 634 1.34 13.78 -4.59
CA ASN A 634 1.17 14.51 -3.35
C ASN A 634 -0.18 15.24 -3.26
N VAL A 635 -1.22 14.68 -3.87
CA VAL A 635 -2.50 15.37 -3.98
C VAL A 635 -3.68 14.48 -3.58
N VAL A 636 -4.66 15.08 -2.93
CA VAL A 636 -6.01 14.54 -2.80
C VAL A 636 -6.90 15.24 -3.81
N LEU A 637 -7.52 14.45 -4.69
CA LEU A 637 -8.45 14.90 -5.71
C LEU A 637 -9.88 14.65 -5.26
N VAL A 638 -10.79 15.60 -5.48
CA VAL A 638 -12.22 15.39 -5.30
C VAL A 638 -12.94 15.73 -6.60
N PHE A 639 -13.61 14.73 -7.12
CA PHE A 639 -14.48 14.85 -8.29
C PHE A 639 -15.94 15.00 -7.87
N ASP A 640 -16.76 15.58 -8.73
CA ASP A 640 -18.21 15.73 -8.53
C ASP A 640 -18.94 15.50 -9.86
N THR A 641 -20.18 15.05 -9.79
CA THR A 641 -21.08 14.89 -10.95
C THR A 641 -22.00 16.09 -11.18
N LYS A 642 -21.97 17.10 -10.27
CA LYS A 642 -22.87 18.27 -10.27
C LYS A 642 -22.20 19.48 -10.85
#